data_a9cfb9677c4fc1e8f702a623222cb14d
#
_entry.id   a9cfb9677c4fc1e8f702a623222cb14d
#
_cell.length_a   1.000
_cell.length_b   1.000
_cell.length_c   1.000
_cell.angle_alpha   90.00
_cell.angle_beta   90.00
_cell.angle_gamma   90.00
#
_symmetry.space_group_name_H-M   'P 1'
#
loop_
_entity.id
_entity.type
_entity.pdbx_description
1 polymer ?
#
loop_
_entity_poly.entity_id
_entity_poly.type
_entity_poly.pdbx_seq_one_letter_code
_entity_poly.pdbx_strand_id
1 'polypeptide(L)'
;LLSFSAAPALSAAPLPAAPLPAPLTSQVKADTGWHAGIPPLATPWTDKVGPNNALPEYPRPQLTRDRWQNLNGVWEFAKANTGEAVPAGRSLGERVLVPYPIESALSGIQRHEDRMWYRRTFTVPAGWKVGSGNRLQLHFGAVDYDAKVYVNGVAVATHRGGYDGFDVDVTDALTASGPQELIVWAEDLTDATGQPIGKQRRVSDRGIFYQGSSGIWRTVWMEPVPAAAITSLSLTPSVAEGVLKIKVNTAGGTGLSVRAVARGGGSVTGAADTVLTLPMPRARLWSPDNPYLYDLSVSLVDRGKTVDSVGSYFGMRDVGTAAGADGKLRITLNGKILFNQANLDQGFWPDGLNTAPTDAALRFDLEQDKAMGFNAVRKHIKVEPDRWYYWADRLGLLVWQDMPAANTGPIPAEWRPQFESELHEMVSEHQSWTSIIAWVPFNEGWGEWSREDTGRIATAVKAQDPSRLVNAHSGVNCCNSHGDSGAGDVIDFHQYLGPASPSPSGSRVAIDGEHGGFGLKTSNHMWFGDGQAYEMEPSSSVLTAKYVANQEAVITSAKYCGISAAIYTQITDVEGELNGFWTYDRQVAKMDLRQVRAINRKIIATADGSGANVPRPPAGTPGLDGVAFWPLDGSYGTLTPVNGPSFVPGHKGQGVLFDGSSQYLDAGRPVLNTASDYSAAAWVKLDKADGAFQTIISQDGASNSDFFLQYSGADQKFAMSFAGVRALASVKPTAGQWYHLVGVRDTVKGELRLYVDGTLAGTASACMPQAAPTGNTVIGRGKYGGNPVDYLDGVADQVHLYDRALSATEIQQLYASGN
;
A
#
# COMPACT_ATOMS: atom_id res chain seq x y z
N LEU A 1 13.41 -29.27 -42.49
CA LEU A 1 13.60 -30.35 -41.52
C LEU A 1 14.92 -30.13 -40.75
N LEU A 2 14.92 -29.38 -39.70
CA LEU A 2 15.95 -29.38 -38.69
C LEU A 2 15.23 -29.24 -37.33
N SER A 3 15.20 -30.31 -36.58
CA SER A 3 14.63 -30.44 -35.27
C SER A 3 15.57 -29.75 -34.24
N PHE A 4 15.09 -28.72 -33.58
CA PHE A 4 15.72 -28.20 -32.36
C PHE A 4 15.16 -28.96 -31.15
N SER A 5 16.01 -29.79 -30.57
CA SER A 5 15.78 -30.41 -29.27
C SER A 5 15.90 -29.36 -28.16
N ALA A 6 14.81 -29.09 -27.45
CA ALA A 6 14.83 -28.27 -26.28
C ALA A 6 15.47 -29.05 -25.12
N ALA A 7 16.54 -28.53 -24.53
CA ALA A 7 17.12 -29.02 -23.30
C ALA A 7 16.13 -28.81 -22.14
N PRO A 8 16.00 -29.78 -21.20
CA PRO A 8 15.13 -29.63 -20.04
C PRO A 8 15.71 -28.58 -19.07
N ALA A 9 14.87 -27.63 -18.69
CA ALA A 9 15.16 -26.71 -17.61
C ALA A 9 15.37 -27.51 -16.31
N LEU A 10 16.58 -27.48 -15.77
CA LEU A 10 16.89 -27.99 -14.43
C LEU A 10 16.09 -27.16 -13.40
N SER A 11 14.99 -27.71 -12.94
CA SER A 11 14.28 -27.28 -11.74
C SER A 11 15.22 -27.52 -10.56
N ALA A 12 15.83 -26.46 -10.03
CA ALA A 12 16.52 -26.55 -8.76
C ALA A 12 15.47 -26.83 -7.67
N ALA A 13 15.48 -28.02 -7.11
CA ALA A 13 14.66 -28.34 -5.95
C ALA A 13 15.02 -27.37 -4.81
N PRO A 14 14.03 -26.79 -4.10
CA PRO A 14 14.32 -25.98 -2.92
C PRO A 14 15.05 -26.83 -1.89
N LEU A 15 16.17 -26.30 -1.38
CA LEU A 15 16.89 -26.92 -0.26
C LEU A 15 15.91 -27.08 0.91
N PRO A 16 15.89 -28.22 1.61
CA PRO A 16 15.02 -28.39 2.76
C PRO A 16 15.36 -27.32 3.81
N ALA A 17 14.34 -26.60 4.26
CA ALA A 17 14.46 -25.69 5.37
C ALA A 17 14.98 -26.44 6.59
N ALA A 18 15.91 -25.86 7.34
CA ALA A 18 16.22 -26.36 8.66
C ALA A 18 14.91 -26.41 9.47
N PRO A 19 14.57 -27.53 10.08
CA PRO A 19 13.33 -27.62 10.84
C PRO A 19 13.38 -26.63 11.99
N LEU A 20 12.32 -25.80 12.11
CA LEU A 20 12.12 -25.00 13.32
C LEU A 20 11.99 -25.96 14.53
N PRO A 21 12.46 -25.60 15.73
CA PRO A 21 12.34 -26.44 16.88
C PRO A 21 10.89 -26.86 17.14
N ALA A 22 10.68 -28.16 17.32
CA ALA A 22 9.36 -28.68 17.62
C ALA A 22 8.92 -28.26 19.04
N PRO A 23 7.63 -27.95 19.24
CA PRO A 23 7.10 -27.63 20.57
C PRO A 23 7.23 -28.85 21.49
N LEU A 24 7.64 -28.62 22.74
CA LEU A 24 7.50 -29.62 23.77
C LEU A 24 6.02 -29.72 24.15
N THR A 25 5.32 -30.68 23.56
CA THR A 25 3.90 -30.90 23.86
C THR A 25 3.74 -31.52 25.25
N SER A 26 3.19 -30.75 26.20
CA SER A 26 2.59 -31.36 27.39
C SER A 26 1.22 -31.92 26.99
N GLN A 27 1.06 -33.25 27.11
CA GLN A 27 -0.25 -33.87 26.90
C GLN A 27 -1.20 -33.43 28.03
N VAL A 28 -2.01 -32.43 27.77
CA VAL A 28 -3.17 -32.09 28.58
C VAL A 28 -4.29 -33.04 28.16
N LYS A 29 -4.84 -33.84 29.09
CA LYS A 29 -6.04 -34.63 28.88
C LYS A 29 -7.19 -33.68 28.58
N ALA A 30 -7.82 -33.81 27.43
CA ALA A 30 -8.83 -32.92 26.94
C ALA A 30 -10.24 -33.51 27.14
N ASP A 31 -10.96 -32.95 28.04
CA ASP A 31 -12.31 -32.49 27.74
C ASP A 31 -12.33 -31.02 28.17
N THR A 32 -12.25 -30.13 27.20
CA THR A 32 -12.04 -28.72 27.50
C THR A 32 -13.36 -27.97 27.60
N GLY A 33 -14.50 -28.59 27.24
CA GLY A 33 -15.78 -27.90 27.15
C GLY A 33 -15.84 -26.79 26.10
N TRP A 34 -14.83 -26.71 25.23
CA TRP A 34 -14.81 -25.79 24.12
C TRP A 34 -15.34 -26.44 22.83
N HIS A 35 -16.10 -25.68 22.06
CA HIS A 35 -16.57 -26.02 20.71
C HIS A 35 -16.39 -24.85 19.78
N ALA A 36 -15.91 -25.12 18.56
CA ALA A 36 -15.88 -24.11 17.53
C ALA A 36 -17.30 -23.59 17.24
N GLY A 37 -17.42 -22.32 16.96
CA GLY A 37 -18.63 -21.75 16.39
C GLY A 37 -18.81 -22.17 14.93
N ILE A 38 -19.91 -21.69 14.33
CA ILE A 38 -20.20 -21.95 12.91
C ILE A 38 -19.92 -20.66 12.12
N PRO A 39 -18.86 -20.65 11.30
CA PRO A 39 -18.61 -19.49 10.46
C PRO A 39 -19.64 -19.43 9.31
N PRO A 40 -20.00 -18.25 8.81
CA PRO A 40 -20.83 -18.11 7.60
C PRO A 40 -20.20 -18.78 6.36
N LEU A 41 -18.87 -18.79 6.29
CA LEU A 41 -18.08 -19.50 5.30
C LEU A 41 -16.93 -20.26 5.99
N ALA A 42 -16.69 -21.49 5.58
CA ALA A 42 -15.60 -22.32 6.08
C ALA A 42 -14.46 -22.39 5.07
N THR A 43 -13.23 -22.23 5.52
CA THR A 43 -12.04 -22.45 4.70
C THR A 43 -11.66 -23.94 4.64
N PRO A 44 -10.76 -24.37 3.74
CA PRO A 44 -10.23 -25.74 3.72
C PRO A 44 -9.46 -26.13 5.01
N TRP A 45 -9.27 -25.21 5.92
CA TRP A 45 -8.53 -25.41 7.18
C TRP A 45 -9.41 -25.32 8.42
N THR A 46 -10.66 -24.86 8.34
CA THR A 46 -11.57 -24.68 9.50
C THR A 46 -11.63 -25.94 10.35
N ASP A 47 -11.91 -27.10 9.75
CA ASP A 47 -12.05 -28.38 10.45
C ASP A 47 -10.71 -28.96 10.95
N LYS A 48 -9.59 -28.32 10.61
CA LYS A 48 -8.25 -28.74 11.06
C LYS A 48 -7.83 -28.07 12.35
N VAL A 49 -8.59 -27.09 12.81
CA VAL A 49 -8.29 -26.34 14.03
C VAL A 49 -8.96 -26.97 15.24
N GLY A 50 -8.20 -27.12 16.31
CA GLY A 50 -8.70 -27.67 17.55
C GLY A 50 -7.83 -27.33 18.76
N PRO A 51 -8.24 -27.78 19.95
CA PRO A 51 -7.60 -27.44 21.22
C PRO A 51 -6.10 -27.73 21.33
N ASN A 52 -5.60 -28.70 20.57
CA ASN A 52 -4.21 -29.18 20.69
C ASN A 52 -3.30 -28.75 19.53
N ASN A 53 -3.83 -28.03 18.55
CA ASN A 53 -3.08 -27.64 17.35
C ASN A 53 -3.38 -26.20 16.87
N ALA A 54 -3.87 -25.34 17.75
CA ALA A 54 -4.09 -23.92 17.47
C ALA A 54 -2.73 -23.22 17.29
N LEU A 55 -2.31 -23.02 16.04
CA LEU A 55 -1.03 -22.42 15.64
C LEU A 55 0.15 -22.96 16.46
N PRO A 56 0.54 -24.23 16.26
CA PRO A 56 1.54 -24.89 17.08
C PRO A 56 2.99 -24.55 16.74
N GLU A 57 3.21 -23.85 15.64
CA GLU A 57 4.52 -23.49 15.12
C GLU A 57 5.22 -22.47 16.03
N TYR A 58 6.59 -22.50 16.03
CA TYR A 58 7.37 -21.47 16.72
C TYR A 58 7.08 -20.09 16.13
N PRO A 59 6.63 -19.13 16.97
CA PRO A 59 6.04 -17.90 16.45
C PRO A 59 7.05 -16.85 15.98
N ARG A 60 8.31 -16.88 16.43
CA ARG A 60 9.34 -15.86 16.20
C ARG A 60 10.55 -16.37 15.39
N PRO A 61 10.43 -16.61 14.07
CA PRO A 61 11.47 -17.23 13.23
C PRO A 61 12.78 -16.44 13.15
N GLN A 62 12.76 -15.14 13.40
CA GLN A 62 13.95 -14.27 13.39
C GLN A 62 14.76 -14.31 14.69
N LEU A 63 14.27 -15.01 15.73
CA LEU A 63 14.98 -15.17 17.00
C LEU A 63 14.55 -16.48 17.66
N THR A 64 15.07 -17.61 17.15
CA THR A 64 14.65 -18.94 17.59
C THR A 64 15.44 -19.44 18.79
N ARG A 65 14.75 -20.14 19.68
CA ARG A 65 15.29 -20.85 20.85
C ARG A 65 14.83 -22.30 20.86
N ASP A 66 15.69 -23.22 21.30
CA ASP A 66 15.36 -24.64 21.36
C ASP A 66 14.36 -24.98 22.46
N ARG A 67 14.32 -24.20 23.53
CA ARG A 67 13.45 -24.42 24.68
C ARG A 67 12.36 -23.38 24.72
N TRP A 68 11.16 -23.83 24.47
CA TRP A 68 9.95 -23.01 24.49
C TRP A 68 8.70 -23.86 24.71
N GLN A 69 7.61 -23.24 25.06
CA GLN A 69 6.32 -23.90 25.17
C GLN A 69 5.22 -22.98 24.65
N ASN A 70 4.43 -23.51 23.72
CA ASN A 70 3.24 -22.85 23.24
C ASN A 70 2.16 -22.83 24.34
N LEU A 71 1.52 -21.69 24.56
CA LEU A 71 0.41 -21.49 25.49
C LEU A 71 -0.92 -21.27 24.78
N ASN A 72 -0.99 -21.42 23.47
CA ASN A 72 -2.26 -21.44 22.75
C ASN A 72 -3.11 -22.64 23.17
N GLY A 73 -4.36 -22.68 22.73
CA GLY A 73 -5.32 -23.71 23.05
C GLY A 73 -6.48 -23.15 23.87
N VAL A 74 -7.16 -24.01 24.59
CA VAL A 74 -8.35 -23.58 25.33
C VAL A 74 -7.98 -22.86 26.62
N TRP A 75 -8.54 -21.64 26.75
CA TRP A 75 -8.48 -20.83 27.97
C TRP A 75 -9.88 -20.67 28.55
N GLU A 76 -9.97 -20.38 29.85
CA GLU A 76 -11.20 -19.89 30.48
C GLU A 76 -11.42 -18.43 30.06
N PHE A 77 -12.68 -18.05 29.88
CA PHE A 77 -13.09 -16.74 29.41
C PHE A 77 -14.28 -16.20 30.20
N ALA A 78 -14.33 -14.90 30.36
CA ALA A 78 -15.51 -14.19 30.84
C ALA A 78 -15.49 -12.73 30.35
N LYS A 79 -16.68 -12.16 30.15
CA LYS A 79 -16.85 -10.71 30.06
C LYS A 79 -16.32 -10.06 31.34
N ALA A 80 -15.62 -8.92 31.20
CA ALA A 80 -15.19 -8.09 32.32
C ALA A 80 -16.05 -6.83 32.46
N ASN A 81 -16.23 -6.35 33.70
CA ASN A 81 -16.88 -5.09 33.98
C ASN A 81 -15.83 -4.01 34.32
N THR A 82 -16.21 -2.75 34.14
CA THR A 82 -15.35 -1.61 34.52
C THR A 82 -15.05 -1.65 36.02
N GLY A 83 -13.75 -1.63 36.38
CA GLY A 83 -13.33 -1.64 37.79
C GLY A 83 -13.49 -2.98 38.52
N GLU A 84 -13.80 -4.07 37.79
CA GLU A 84 -13.88 -5.39 38.36
C GLU A 84 -12.53 -5.88 38.89
N ALA A 85 -12.55 -6.49 40.07
CA ALA A 85 -11.34 -7.07 40.65
C ALA A 85 -10.86 -8.31 39.85
N VAL A 86 -9.55 -8.50 39.82
CA VAL A 86 -8.92 -9.66 39.18
C VAL A 86 -9.52 -10.97 39.70
N PRO A 87 -10.00 -11.88 38.82
CA PRO A 87 -10.64 -13.14 39.22
C PRO A 87 -9.62 -14.21 39.65
N ALA A 88 -8.58 -13.85 40.41
CA ALA A 88 -7.53 -14.75 40.86
C ALA A 88 -8.11 -15.92 41.69
N GLY A 89 -7.67 -17.14 41.41
CA GLY A 89 -8.10 -18.35 42.06
C GLY A 89 -9.54 -18.78 41.73
N ARG A 90 -10.23 -18.12 40.81
CA ARG A 90 -11.61 -18.44 40.41
C ARG A 90 -11.68 -18.88 38.96
N SER A 91 -12.43 -19.95 38.69
CA SER A 91 -12.70 -20.37 37.32
C SER A 91 -13.66 -19.40 36.64
N LEU A 92 -13.46 -19.19 35.34
CA LEU A 92 -14.32 -18.39 34.47
C LEU A 92 -15.36 -19.29 33.78
N GLY A 93 -16.52 -18.72 33.44
CA GLY A 93 -17.70 -19.49 33.03
C GLY A 93 -17.63 -20.04 31.60
N GLU A 94 -16.87 -19.47 30.73
CA GLU A 94 -16.82 -19.81 29.31
C GLU A 94 -15.44 -20.36 28.90
N ARG A 95 -15.34 -20.83 27.66
CA ARG A 95 -14.09 -21.37 27.07
C ARG A 95 -13.85 -20.72 25.73
N VAL A 96 -12.62 -20.25 25.51
CA VAL A 96 -12.15 -19.61 24.27
C VAL A 96 -10.92 -20.35 23.73
N LEU A 97 -10.84 -20.51 22.43
CA LEU A 97 -9.62 -21.04 21.79
C LEU A 97 -8.67 -19.89 21.42
N VAL A 98 -7.61 -19.72 22.21
CA VAL A 98 -6.52 -18.78 21.90
C VAL A 98 -5.62 -19.39 20.81
N PRO A 99 -5.17 -18.65 19.79
CA PRO A 99 -5.21 -17.20 19.67
C PRO A 99 -6.25 -16.69 18.65
N TYR A 100 -7.47 -17.16 18.68
CA TYR A 100 -8.48 -16.64 17.77
C TYR A 100 -9.29 -15.55 18.48
N PRO A 101 -9.51 -14.37 17.82
CA PRO A 101 -10.25 -13.27 18.41
C PRO A 101 -11.67 -13.69 18.77
N ILE A 102 -12.22 -13.12 19.83
CA ILE A 102 -13.48 -13.59 20.44
C ILE A 102 -14.67 -13.55 19.48
N GLU A 103 -14.66 -12.67 18.49
CA GLU A 103 -15.70 -12.56 17.47
C GLU A 103 -15.67 -13.71 16.46
N SER A 104 -14.52 -14.35 16.30
CA SER A 104 -14.32 -15.41 15.30
C SER A 104 -15.04 -16.70 15.67
N ALA A 105 -15.42 -17.50 14.65
CA ALA A 105 -15.98 -18.83 14.87
C ALA A 105 -14.98 -19.78 15.54
N LEU A 106 -13.69 -19.68 15.17
CA LEU A 106 -12.64 -20.52 15.74
C LEU A 106 -12.39 -20.26 17.23
N SER A 107 -12.75 -19.09 17.75
CA SER A 107 -12.66 -18.82 19.19
C SER A 107 -13.68 -19.65 20.01
N GLY A 108 -14.86 -19.91 19.43
CA GLY A 108 -16.00 -20.52 20.09
C GLY A 108 -16.90 -19.54 20.85
N ILE A 109 -16.56 -18.23 20.86
CA ILE A 109 -17.33 -17.17 21.55
C ILE A 109 -18.29 -16.47 20.59
N GLN A 110 -17.82 -16.07 19.41
CA GLN A 110 -18.60 -15.43 18.32
C GLN A 110 -19.41 -14.19 18.73
N ARG A 111 -18.86 -13.37 19.59
CA ARG A 111 -19.44 -12.08 19.94
C ARG A 111 -18.35 -11.08 20.34
N HIS A 112 -18.66 -9.80 20.20
CA HIS A 112 -17.83 -8.72 20.70
C HIS A 112 -18.08 -8.46 22.20
N GLU A 113 -17.03 -8.19 22.96
CA GLU A 113 -17.07 -7.67 24.31
C GLU A 113 -16.04 -6.56 24.45
N ASP A 114 -16.45 -5.37 24.91
CA ASP A 114 -15.53 -4.25 25.13
C ASP A 114 -14.41 -4.57 26.13
N ARG A 115 -14.67 -5.46 27.10
CA ARG A 115 -13.72 -5.86 28.15
C ARG A 115 -13.87 -7.33 28.47
N MET A 116 -12.73 -7.99 28.70
CA MET A 116 -12.72 -9.43 28.86
C MET A 116 -11.61 -9.93 29.80
N TRP A 117 -11.86 -11.07 30.41
CA TRP A 117 -10.93 -11.85 31.18
C TRP A 117 -10.59 -13.15 30.47
N TYR A 118 -9.29 -13.43 30.34
CA TYR A 118 -8.75 -14.73 29.97
C TYR A 118 -8.05 -15.32 31.18
N ARG A 119 -8.18 -16.62 31.38
CA ARG A 119 -7.50 -17.35 32.46
C ARG A 119 -7.02 -18.70 31.99
N ARG A 120 -5.80 -19.03 32.37
CA ARG A 120 -5.18 -20.33 32.09
C ARG A 120 -4.23 -20.71 33.23
N THR A 121 -4.05 -22.04 33.45
CA THR A 121 -2.94 -22.57 34.22
C THR A 121 -1.84 -23.11 33.30
N PHE A 122 -0.58 -22.97 33.72
CA PHE A 122 0.57 -23.53 33.03
C PHE A 122 1.56 -24.12 34.04
N THR A 123 2.45 -25.00 33.58
CA THR A 123 3.48 -25.60 34.40
C THR A 123 4.84 -25.30 33.79
N VAL A 124 5.76 -24.79 34.61
CA VAL A 124 7.14 -24.57 34.19
C VAL A 124 7.89 -25.90 34.17
N PRO A 125 8.45 -26.35 33.04
CA PRO A 125 9.23 -27.59 32.99
C PRO A 125 10.44 -27.56 33.95
N ALA A 126 10.54 -28.54 34.81
CA ALA A 126 11.59 -28.59 35.83
C ALA A 126 13.04 -28.51 35.26
N GLY A 127 13.25 -29.07 34.06
CA GLY A 127 14.52 -28.99 33.36
C GLY A 127 14.92 -27.58 32.87
N TRP A 128 14.06 -26.60 32.97
CA TRP A 128 14.34 -25.21 32.58
C TRP A 128 15.13 -24.43 33.62
N LYS A 129 15.19 -24.92 34.86
CA LYS A 129 15.95 -24.31 35.96
C LYS A 129 15.60 -22.82 36.20
N VAL A 130 14.35 -22.47 36.02
CA VAL A 130 13.85 -21.11 36.29
C VAL A 130 14.04 -20.77 37.77
N GLY A 131 14.46 -19.56 38.11
CA GLY A 131 14.83 -19.15 39.46
C GLY A 131 16.19 -19.67 39.95
N SER A 132 16.85 -20.54 39.17
CA SER A 132 18.16 -21.12 39.50
C SER A 132 19.18 -20.89 38.37
N GLY A 133 19.23 -19.65 37.87
CA GLY A 133 20.09 -19.18 36.80
C GLY A 133 19.37 -18.82 35.49
N ASN A 134 18.13 -19.24 35.33
CA ASN A 134 17.28 -18.80 34.23
C ASN A 134 16.09 -18.01 34.74
N ARG A 135 15.62 -17.08 33.91
CA ARG A 135 14.37 -16.32 34.02
C ARG A 135 13.31 -16.96 33.13
N LEU A 136 12.03 -16.73 33.41
CA LEU A 136 10.92 -17.16 32.55
C LEU A 136 10.31 -15.95 31.87
N GLN A 137 10.40 -15.91 30.54
CA GLN A 137 9.72 -14.93 29.72
C GLN A 137 8.39 -15.48 29.22
N LEU A 138 7.32 -14.72 29.39
CA LEU A 138 6.07 -14.88 28.64
C LEU A 138 6.08 -13.90 27.49
N HIS A 139 5.61 -14.36 26.34
CA HIS A 139 5.52 -13.58 25.12
C HIS A 139 4.07 -13.55 24.64
N PHE A 140 3.59 -12.39 24.28
CA PHE A 140 2.30 -12.17 23.64
C PHE A 140 2.56 -11.61 22.25
N GLY A 141 2.12 -12.30 21.20
CA GLY A 141 2.32 -11.84 19.84
C GLY A 141 1.47 -10.62 19.50
N ALA A 142 0.26 -10.52 20.06
CA ALA A 142 -0.58 -9.32 20.11
C ALA A 142 -1.81 -9.56 21.01
N VAL A 143 -2.27 -8.50 21.66
CA VAL A 143 -3.54 -8.43 22.40
C VAL A 143 -4.22 -7.12 22.05
N ASP A 144 -5.34 -7.16 21.37
CA ASP A 144 -6.10 -5.97 21.00
C ASP A 144 -7.07 -5.58 22.12
N TYR A 145 -7.00 -4.41 22.74
CA TYR A 145 -6.06 -3.30 22.49
C TYR A 145 -5.24 -2.98 23.74
N ASP A 146 -5.91 -2.65 24.90
CA ASP A 146 -5.26 -2.47 26.20
C ASP A 146 -5.20 -3.80 26.93
N ALA A 147 -4.02 -4.21 27.42
CA ALA A 147 -3.82 -5.46 28.12
C ALA A 147 -3.23 -5.26 29.53
N LYS A 148 -3.65 -6.11 30.49
CA LYS A 148 -3.04 -6.26 31.80
C LYS A 148 -2.81 -7.74 32.09
N VAL A 149 -1.58 -8.09 32.46
CA VAL A 149 -1.18 -9.46 32.69
C VAL A 149 -0.91 -9.70 34.17
N TYR A 150 -1.45 -10.79 34.71
CA TYR A 150 -1.27 -11.21 36.08
C TYR A 150 -0.80 -12.66 36.13
N VAL A 151 0.19 -12.92 36.99
CA VAL A 151 0.66 -14.27 37.30
C VAL A 151 0.52 -14.52 38.78
N ASN A 152 -0.22 -15.57 39.16
CA ASN A 152 -0.51 -15.93 40.55
C ASN A 152 -1.10 -14.75 41.36
N GLY A 153 -1.94 -13.95 40.72
CA GLY A 153 -2.56 -12.75 41.30
C GLY A 153 -1.67 -11.50 41.35
N VAL A 154 -0.39 -11.59 40.98
CA VAL A 154 0.53 -10.46 40.89
C VAL A 154 0.43 -9.81 39.51
N ALA A 155 0.23 -8.49 39.44
CA ALA A 155 0.31 -7.75 38.17
C ALA A 155 1.76 -7.70 37.69
N VAL A 156 2.02 -8.20 36.50
CA VAL A 156 3.38 -8.33 35.95
C VAL A 156 3.62 -7.44 34.71
N ALA A 157 2.57 -7.06 33.98
CA ALA A 157 2.67 -6.14 32.83
C ALA A 157 1.37 -5.40 32.55
N THR A 158 1.53 -4.27 31.88
CA THR A 158 0.49 -3.56 31.11
C THR A 158 1.03 -3.28 29.72
N HIS A 159 0.17 -3.36 28.71
CA HIS A 159 0.52 -3.07 27.33
C HIS A 159 -0.62 -2.32 26.65
N ARG A 160 -0.28 -1.47 25.68
CA ARG A 160 -1.22 -0.77 24.80
C ARG A 160 -0.71 -0.82 23.37
N GLY A 161 -1.49 -1.43 22.48
CA GLY A 161 -1.19 -1.63 21.08
C GLY A 161 -1.86 -2.91 20.58
N GLY A 162 -2.58 -2.83 19.44
CA GLY A 162 -3.35 -3.98 18.93
C GLY A 162 -2.56 -4.88 17.99
N TYR A 163 -1.41 -4.43 17.48
CA TYR A 163 -0.69 -5.11 16.40
C TYR A 163 0.77 -5.44 16.72
N ASP A 164 1.31 -4.95 17.79
CA ASP A 164 2.66 -5.19 18.29
C ASP A 164 2.69 -6.26 19.38
N GLY A 165 3.87 -6.86 19.57
CA GLY A 165 4.09 -7.88 20.58
C GLY A 165 4.70 -7.31 21.85
N PHE A 166 4.58 -8.03 22.97
CA PHE A 166 5.28 -7.68 24.20
C PHE A 166 5.74 -8.90 24.99
N ASP A 167 6.85 -8.71 25.69
CA ASP A 167 7.54 -9.73 26.48
C ASP A 167 7.45 -9.40 27.97
N VAL A 168 7.25 -10.41 28.82
CA VAL A 168 7.07 -10.25 30.26
C VAL A 168 7.92 -11.23 31.03
N ASP A 169 8.85 -10.75 31.85
CA ASP A 169 9.57 -11.59 32.82
C ASP A 169 8.65 -11.88 34.02
N VAL A 170 8.28 -13.13 34.18
CA VAL A 170 7.35 -13.55 35.26
C VAL A 170 8.03 -14.31 36.39
N THR A 171 9.34 -14.43 36.34
CA THR A 171 10.13 -15.27 37.27
C THR A 171 9.81 -15.02 38.74
N ASP A 172 9.71 -13.75 39.12
CA ASP A 172 9.53 -13.37 40.53
C ASP A 172 8.06 -13.47 41.01
N ALA A 173 7.13 -13.68 40.08
CA ALA A 173 5.71 -13.93 40.36
C ALA A 173 5.36 -15.42 40.42
N LEU A 174 6.31 -16.32 40.12
CA LEU A 174 6.09 -17.77 40.15
C LEU A 174 5.99 -18.29 41.59
N THR A 175 5.07 -19.24 41.81
CA THR A 175 5.09 -20.07 43.03
C THR A 175 6.19 -21.13 42.94
N ALA A 176 6.70 -21.56 44.06
CA ALA A 176 7.87 -22.50 44.14
C ALA A 176 7.60 -23.87 43.49
N SER A 177 6.35 -24.28 43.34
CA SER A 177 5.97 -25.56 42.74
C SER A 177 4.50 -25.54 42.32
N GLY A 178 4.13 -26.49 41.44
CA GLY A 178 2.76 -26.68 40.98
C GLY A 178 2.40 -25.81 39.77
N PRO A 179 1.13 -25.85 39.35
CA PRO A 179 0.62 -25.05 38.27
C PRO A 179 0.64 -23.56 38.65
N GLN A 180 1.01 -22.74 37.67
CA GLN A 180 0.98 -21.29 37.75
C GLN A 180 -0.31 -20.78 37.14
N GLU A 181 -0.92 -19.76 37.69
CA GLU A 181 -2.12 -19.11 37.15
C GLU A 181 -1.71 -17.90 36.32
N LEU A 182 -2.17 -17.85 35.08
CA LEU A 182 -2.03 -16.71 34.16
C LEU A 182 -3.41 -16.13 33.92
N ILE A 183 -3.57 -14.83 34.17
CA ILE A 183 -4.80 -14.08 33.89
C ILE A 183 -4.42 -12.88 33.01
N VAL A 184 -5.21 -12.68 31.94
CA VAL A 184 -5.08 -11.51 31.06
C VAL A 184 -6.42 -10.77 31.07
N TRP A 185 -6.38 -9.50 31.35
CA TRP A 185 -7.48 -8.58 31.09
C TRP A 185 -7.20 -7.86 29.78
N ALA A 186 -8.19 -7.74 28.92
CA ALA A 186 -8.12 -6.94 27.72
C ALA A 186 -9.32 -6.01 27.60
N GLU A 187 -9.09 -4.82 27.04
CA GLU A 187 -10.11 -3.85 26.66
C GLU A 187 -9.89 -3.46 25.21
N ASP A 188 -10.91 -3.64 24.39
CA ASP A 188 -10.95 -3.16 23.01
C ASP A 188 -12.28 -2.45 22.74
N LEU A 189 -12.17 -1.15 22.48
CA LEU A 189 -13.30 -0.30 22.09
C LEU A 189 -13.37 -0.12 20.56
N THR A 190 -12.48 -0.76 19.83
CA THR A 190 -12.35 -0.80 18.37
C THR A 190 -12.50 0.60 17.74
N ASP A 191 -13.54 0.83 16.92
CA ASP A 191 -13.80 2.08 16.21
C ASP A 191 -14.45 3.20 17.06
N ALA A 192 -14.62 2.99 18.35
CA ALA A 192 -15.11 4.02 19.27
C ALA A 192 -14.01 4.95 19.83
N THR A 193 -12.74 4.69 19.50
CA THR A 193 -11.58 5.47 19.97
C THR A 193 -10.70 5.94 18.81
N GLY A 194 -9.54 6.52 19.12
CA GLY A 194 -8.52 6.87 18.12
C GLY A 194 -7.40 5.83 17.95
N GLN A 195 -7.59 4.60 18.45
CA GLN A 195 -6.62 3.53 18.31
C GLN A 195 -6.43 3.10 16.84
N PRO A 196 -5.25 2.58 16.45
CA PRO A 196 -5.05 1.92 15.16
C PRO A 196 -5.89 0.63 15.08
N ILE A 197 -6.81 0.58 14.13
CA ILE A 197 -7.77 -0.54 13.95
C ILE A 197 -7.71 -1.18 12.57
N GLY A 198 -7.03 -0.54 11.61
CA GLY A 198 -7.12 -0.96 10.21
C GLY A 198 -8.55 -0.84 9.68
N LYS A 199 -9.06 -1.90 9.08
CA LYS A 199 -10.44 -1.95 8.57
C LYS A 199 -11.45 -2.55 9.55
N GLN A 200 -11.09 -2.73 10.81
CA GLN A 200 -11.95 -3.31 11.83
C GLN A 200 -13.11 -2.39 12.23
N ARG A 201 -14.28 -2.96 12.47
CA ARG A 201 -15.47 -2.29 13.01
C ARG A 201 -16.18 -3.21 13.98
N ARG A 202 -16.77 -2.65 15.05
CA ARG A 202 -17.63 -3.41 15.96
C ARG A 202 -18.88 -3.94 15.26
N VAL A 203 -19.37 -3.19 14.29
CA VAL A 203 -20.49 -3.59 13.44
C VAL A 203 -20.06 -3.45 11.98
N SER A 204 -19.96 -4.58 11.27
CA SER A 204 -19.72 -4.58 9.84
C SER A 204 -20.91 -3.99 9.09
N ASP A 205 -20.65 -3.00 8.22
CA ASP A 205 -21.66 -2.28 7.43
C ASP A 205 -21.81 -2.83 6.00
N ARG A 206 -21.18 -3.94 5.69
CA ARG A 206 -21.11 -4.60 4.37
C ARG A 206 -20.35 -3.80 3.30
N GLY A 207 -19.71 -2.71 3.69
CA GLY A 207 -18.84 -1.90 2.83
C GLY A 207 -17.43 -2.45 2.74
N ILE A 208 -16.45 -1.54 2.81
CA ILE A 208 -15.02 -1.86 2.78
C ILE A 208 -14.41 -2.00 4.18
N PHE A 209 -15.24 -2.13 5.21
CA PHE A 209 -14.84 -2.36 6.60
C PHE A 209 -15.41 -3.69 7.08
N TYR A 210 -14.70 -4.36 7.98
CA TYR A 210 -14.93 -5.76 8.32
C TYR A 210 -15.12 -5.95 9.81
N GLN A 211 -15.59 -7.13 10.20
CA GLN A 211 -15.81 -7.49 11.58
C GLN A 211 -14.52 -7.37 12.40
N GLY A 212 -14.60 -6.75 13.56
CA GLY A 212 -13.48 -6.51 14.46
C GLY A 212 -12.94 -7.78 15.11
N SER A 213 -11.77 -7.65 15.72
CA SER A 213 -11.02 -8.73 16.35
C SER A 213 -10.45 -8.24 17.65
N SER A 214 -11.00 -8.70 18.77
CA SER A 214 -10.66 -8.22 20.11
C SER A 214 -9.93 -9.27 20.94
N GLY A 215 -9.07 -8.81 21.86
CA GLY A 215 -8.38 -9.66 22.82
C GLY A 215 -7.14 -10.35 22.24
N ILE A 216 -6.82 -11.55 22.73
CA ILE A 216 -5.62 -12.28 22.29
C ILE A 216 -5.85 -12.88 20.92
N TRP A 217 -5.20 -12.33 19.89
CA TRP A 217 -5.36 -12.78 18.50
C TRP A 217 -4.08 -13.30 17.83
N ARG A 218 -2.93 -13.24 18.53
CA ARG A 218 -1.68 -13.90 18.13
C ARG A 218 -1.16 -14.83 19.22
N THR A 219 -0.26 -15.73 18.84
CA THR A 219 0.31 -16.77 19.73
C THR A 219 0.81 -16.20 21.05
N VAL A 220 0.51 -16.94 22.12
CA VAL A 220 1.11 -16.76 23.45
C VAL A 220 2.05 -17.95 23.71
N TRP A 221 3.28 -17.66 24.17
CA TRP A 221 4.27 -18.72 24.47
C TRP A 221 5.19 -18.31 25.61
N MET A 222 5.97 -19.25 26.11
CA MET A 222 6.96 -19.00 27.14
C MET A 222 8.32 -19.63 26.81
N GLU A 223 9.39 -18.99 27.32
CA GLU A 223 10.77 -19.41 27.12
C GLU A 223 11.60 -19.24 28.40
N PRO A 224 12.48 -20.20 28.76
CA PRO A 224 13.51 -19.98 29.76
C PRO A 224 14.68 -19.23 29.10
N VAL A 225 15.06 -18.09 29.64
CA VAL A 225 16.23 -17.34 29.21
C VAL A 225 17.22 -17.17 30.33
N PRO A 226 18.54 -17.15 30.07
CA PRO A 226 19.52 -16.83 31.10
C PRO A 226 19.36 -15.40 31.61
N ALA A 227 19.94 -15.08 32.77
CA ALA A 227 19.86 -13.72 33.33
C ALA A 227 20.50 -12.67 32.40
N ALA A 228 21.49 -13.04 31.63
CA ALA A 228 22.01 -12.24 30.53
C ALA A 228 21.54 -12.90 29.22
N ALA A 229 20.63 -12.28 28.50
CA ALA A 229 19.95 -12.85 27.35
C ALA A 229 19.88 -11.90 26.16
N ILE A 230 19.86 -12.47 24.96
CA ILE A 230 19.57 -11.76 23.72
C ILE A 230 18.06 -11.51 23.66
N THR A 231 17.66 -10.24 23.52
CA THR A 231 16.24 -9.85 23.49
C THR A 231 15.72 -9.57 22.07
N SER A 232 16.55 -8.97 21.20
CA SER A 232 16.18 -8.71 19.81
C SER A 232 17.40 -8.59 18.91
N LEU A 233 17.17 -8.70 17.60
CA LEU A 233 18.17 -8.56 16.55
C LEU A 233 17.67 -7.50 15.55
N SER A 234 18.55 -6.56 15.16
CA SER A 234 18.36 -5.72 13.99
C SER A 234 19.36 -6.14 12.92
N LEU A 235 18.86 -6.56 11.76
CA LEU A 235 19.64 -7.12 10.66
C LEU A 235 19.48 -6.23 9.43
N THR A 236 20.54 -5.51 9.05
CA THR A 236 20.53 -4.62 7.88
C THR A 236 21.60 -5.06 6.89
N PRO A 237 21.24 -5.72 5.78
CA PRO A 237 22.19 -6.04 4.73
C PRO A 237 22.66 -4.80 3.98
N SER A 238 23.91 -4.79 3.54
CA SER A 238 24.46 -3.83 2.60
C SER A 238 25.20 -4.58 1.51
N VAL A 239 24.63 -4.65 0.33
CA VAL A 239 25.23 -5.33 -0.83
C VAL A 239 26.43 -4.54 -1.33
N ALA A 240 26.33 -3.22 -1.35
CA ALA A 240 27.38 -2.34 -1.78
C ALA A 240 28.65 -2.45 -0.92
N GLU A 241 28.49 -2.60 0.40
CA GLU A 241 29.61 -2.79 1.34
C GLU A 241 30.02 -4.28 1.46
N GLY A 242 29.20 -5.22 0.98
CA GLY A 242 29.42 -6.66 1.12
C GLY A 242 29.36 -7.14 2.57
N VAL A 243 28.43 -6.58 3.35
CA VAL A 243 28.30 -6.87 4.80
C VAL A 243 26.85 -7.03 5.23
N LEU A 244 26.66 -7.68 6.39
CA LEU A 244 25.44 -7.58 7.20
C LEU A 244 25.76 -6.73 8.44
N LYS A 245 25.06 -5.65 8.66
CA LYS A 245 25.10 -4.86 9.90
C LYS A 245 24.16 -5.52 10.91
N ILE A 246 24.65 -5.87 12.07
CA ILE A 246 23.90 -6.60 13.10
C ILE A 246 23.97 -5.78 14.38
N LYS A 247 22.82 -5.43 14.95
CA LYS A 247 22.71 -4.96 16.32
C LYS A 247 22.02 -6.04 17.15
N VAL A 248 22.65 -6.45 18.23
CA VAL A 248 22.14 -7.46 19.15
C VAL A 248 21.79 -6.75 20.45
N ASN A 249 20.49 -6.59 20.71
CA ASN A 249 20.04 -6.01 21.99
C ASN A 249 19.97 -7.10 23.05
N THR A 250 20.36 -6.75 24.28
CA THR A 250 20.46 -7.72 25.38
C THR A 250 19.84 -7.20 26.67
N ALA A 251 19.33 -8.11 27.48
CA ALA A 251 19.06 -7.86 28.91
C ALA A 251 20.26 -8.38 29.72
N GLY A 252 20.79 -7.57 30.64
CA GLY A 252 21.92 -7.98 31.49
C GLY A 252 23.23 -8.28 30.73
N GLY A 253 23.35 -7.85 29.46
CA GLY A 253 24.52 -8.13 28.60
C GLY A 253 25.65 -7.10 28.69
N THR A 254 25.57 -6.09 29.55
CA THR A 254 26.60 -5.06 29.70
C THR A 254 27.97 -5.68 30.00
N GLY A 255 28.97 -5.35 29.17
CA GLY A 255 30.33 -5.87 29.30
C GLY A 255 30.54 -7.26 28.69
N LEU A 256 29.49 -7.86 28.10
CA LEU A 256 29.61 -9.14 27.38
C LEU A 256 29.93 -8.92 25.90
N SER A 257 30.40 -9.98 25.27
CA SER A 257 30.66 -10.01 23.81
C SER A 257 29.55 -10.76 23.07
N VAL A 258 29.28 -10.32 21.86
CA VAL A 258 28.45 -11.05 20.90
C VAL A 258 29.32 -11.71 19.85
N ARG A 259 29.03 -12.95 19.49
CA ARG A 259 29.59 -13.65 18.33
C ARG A 259 28.46 -14.00 17.38
N ALA A 260 28.49 -13.47 16.16
CA ALA A 260 27.56 -13.77 15.08
C ALA A 260 28.27 -14.55 13.97
N VAL A 261 27.63 -15.62 13.45
CA VAL A 261 28.17 -16.50 12.40
C VAL A 261 27.08 -16.73 11.36
N ALA A 262 27.33 -16.34 10.11
CA ALA A 262 26.49 -16.69 8.98
C ALA A 262 26.96 -17.99 8.34
N ARG A 263 26.09 -18.98 8.19
CA ARG A 263 26.39 -20.24 7.50
C ARG A 263 26.63 -19.99 6.02
N GLY A 264 27.84 -20.30 5.55
CA GLY A 264 28.25 -19.99 4.17
C GLY A 264 28.69 -18.55 3.95
N GLY A 265 28.82 -17.77 5.03
CA GLY A 265 29.30 -16.41 5.06
C GLY A 265 30.47 -16.21 6.04
N GLY A 266 30.59 -15.03 6.60
CA GLY A 266 31.58 -14.65 7.57
C GLY A 266 31.17 -14.87 9.02
N SER A 267 32.03 -14.42 9.93
CA SER A 267 31.75 -14.29 11.36
C SER A 267 32.27 -12.95 11.90
N VAL A 268 31.63 -12.44 12.96
CA VAL A 268 32.09 -11.27 13.67
C VAL A 268 31.96 -11.47 15.17
N THR A 269 32.86 -10.83 15.93
CA THR A 269 32.77 -10.74 17.39
C THR A 269 32.98 -9.30 17.80
N GLY A 270 32.19 -8.82 18.74
CA GLY A 270 32.27 -7.46 19.27
C GLY A 270 31.44 -7.27 20.54
N ALA A 271 31.30 -6.06 21.03
CA ALA A 271 30.54 -5.76 22.25
C ALA A 271 29.04 -5.96 22.03
N ALA A 272 28.33 -6.45 23.05
CA ALA A 272 26.87 -6.45 23.08
C ALA A 272 26.32 -5.01 22.95
N ASP A 273 25.07 -4.87 22.47
CA ASP A 273 24.34 -3.62 22.31
C ASP A 273 24.99 -2.59 21.35
N THR A 274 26.00 -3.04 20.57
CA THR A 274 26.63 -2.23 19.52
C THR A 274 26.34 -2.80 18.13
N VAL A 275 26.50 -1.97 17.10
CA VAL A 275 26.38 -2.43 15.70
C VAL A 275 27.66 -3.15 15.29
N LEU A 276 27.55 -4.39 14.90
CA LEU A 276 28.63 -5.23 14.38
C LEU A 276 28.52 -5.33 12.87
N THR A 277 29.65 -5.41 12.20
CA THR A 277 29.75 -5.58 10.74
C THR A 277 30.22 -6.98 10.40
N LEU A 278 29.30 -7.82 9.93
CA LEU A 278 29.61 -9.20 9.54
C LEU A 278 29.95 -9.25 8.05
N PRO A 279 31.19 -9.65 7.66
CA PRO A 279 31.58 -9.71 6.25
C PRO A 279 30.80 -10.78 5.49
N MET A 280 30.29 -10.40 4.32
CA MET A 280 29.55 -11.25 3.39
C MET A 280 30.14 -11.14 1.97
N PRO A 281 31.44 -11.50 1.78
CA PRO A 281 32.09 -11.35 0.49
C PRO A 281 31.44 -12.29 -0.54
N ARG A 282 31.08 -11.77 -1.72
CA ARG A 282 30.44 -12.53 -2.81
C ARG A 282 29.10 -13.16 -2.38
N ALA A 283 28.33 -12.44 -1.60
CA ALA A 283 27.03 -12.93 -1.14
C ALA A 283 26.13 -13.29 -2.32
N ARG A 284 25.42 -14.40 -2.18
CA ARG A 284 24.29 -14.74 -3.03
C ARG A 284 23.13 -13.84 -2.65
N LEU A 285 22.64 -13.05 -3.60
CA LEU A 285 21.62 -12.05 -3.33
C LEU A 285 20.23 -12.68 -3.30
N TRP A 286 19.40 -12.16 -2.39
CA TRP A 286 17.99 -12.46 -2.34
C TRP A 286 17.22 -11.65 -3.40
N SER A 287 16.28 -12.29 -4.08
CA SER A 287 15.33 -11.65 -5.00
C SER A 287 14.08 -12.51 -5.16
N PRO A 288 12.99 -11.99 -5.74
CA PRO A 288 11.77 -12.76 -5.98
C PRO A 288 11.97 -14.08 -6.76
N ASP A 289 12.91 -14.11 -7.68
CA ASP A 289 13.22 -15.30 -8.47
C ASP A 289 14.32 -16.17 -7.84
N ASN A 290 15.01 -15.66 -6.83
CA ASN A 290 16.05 -16.37 -6.08
C ASN A 290 16.03 -15.98 -4.59
N PRO A 291 15.04 -16.46 -3.82
CA PRO A 291 14.86 -16.07 -2.42
C PRO A 291 15.85 -16.76 -1.48
N TYR A 292 17.13 -16.51 -1.71
CA TYR A 292 18.21 -17.15 -0.95
C TYR A 292 18.39 -16.49 0.42
N LEU A 293 18.28 -17.29 1.48
CA LEU A 293 18.44 -16.88 2.86
C LEU A 293 19.64 -17.56 3.49
N TYR A 294 20.39 -16.82 4.29
CA TYR A 294 21.51 -17.30 5.09
C TYR A 294 21.05 -17.60 6.51
N ASP A 295 21.35 -18.78 7.03
CA ASP A 295 21.20 -19.07 8.46
C ASP A 295 22.21 -18.24 9.27
N LEU A 296 21.75 -17.68 10.38
CA LEU A 296 22.54 -16.87 11.29
C LEU A 296 22.48 -17.46 12.70
N SER A 297 23.62 -17.69 13.31
CA SER A 297 23.72 -18.05 14.73
C SER A 297 24.34 -16.88 15.50
N VAL A 298 23.66 -16.44 16.56
CA VAL A 298 24.12 -15.34 17.41
C VAL A 298 24.27 -15.84 18.84
N SER A 299 25.44 -15.64 19.43
CA SER A 299 25.77 -16.07 20.81
C SER A 299 26.22 -14.88 21.64
N LEU A 300 25.72 -14.79 22.87
CA LEU A 300 26.24 -13.91 23.90
C LEU A 300 27.31 -14.63 24.67
N VAL A 301 28.45 -14.01 24.88
CA VAL A 301 29.67 -14.65 25.39
C VAL A 301 30.25 -13.89 26.58
N ASP A 302 30.44 -14.56 27.71
CA ASP A 302 31.20 -14.09 28.88
C ASP A 302 32.54 -14.84 28.99
N ARG A 303 33.63 -14.11 28.88
CA ARG A 303 35.00 -14.64 29.04
C ARG A 303 35.24 -15.93 28.24
N GLY A 304 34.76 -15.96 26.98
CA GLY A 304 34.91 -17.11 26.09
C GLY A 304 33.88 -18.22 26.27
N LYS A 305 32.96 -18.12 27.23
CA LYS A 305 31.87 -19.06 27.46
C LYS A 305 30.54 -18.50 26.92
N THR A 306 29.84 -19.28 26.10
CA THR A 306 28.49 -18.92 25.65
C THR A 306 27.53 -18.94 26.84
N VAL A 307 26.84 -17.83 27.08
CA VAL A 307 25.82 -17.67 28.12
C VAL A 307 24.39 -17.70 27.54
N ASP A 308 24.22 -17.23 26.32
CA ASP A 308 22.96 -17.32 25.58
C ASP A 308 23.23 -17.54 24.09
N SER A 309 22.27 -18.12 23.37
CA SER A 309 22.37 -18.34 21.93
C SER A 309 21.00 -18.40 21.28
N VAL A 310 20.90 -17.76 20.10
CA VAL A 310 19.68 -17.75 19.28
C VAL A 310 20.03 -18.07 17.83
N GLY A 311 19.07 -18.68 17.15
CA GLY A 311 19.07 -18.84 15.70
C GLY A 311 18.29 -17.70 15.04
N SER A 312 18.74 -17.33 13.83
CA SER A 312 18.06 -16.35 12.96
C SER A 312 18.38 -16.65 11.50
N TYR A 313 17.96 -15.77 10.61
CA TYR A 313 18.34 -15.82 9.19
C TYR A 313 18.23 -14.42 8.58
N PHE A 314 18.80 -14.25 7.39
CA PHE A 314 18.69 -13.00 6.61
C PHE A 314 18.89 -13.25 5.12
N GLY A 315 18.39 -12.35 4.29
CA GLY A 315 18.71 -12.27 2.86
C GLY A 315 19.62 -11.07 2.58
N MET A 316 20.61 -11.26 1.73
CA MET A 316 21.44 -10.15 1.25
C MET A 316 20.74 -9.46 0.10
N ARG A 317 20.28 -8.22 0.31
CA ARG A 317 19.63 -7.40 -0.72
C ARG A 317 19.77 -5.91 -0.40
N ASP A 318 19.74 -5.06 -1.44
CA ASP A 318 19.58 -3.62 -1.33
C ASP A 318 18.32 -3.18 -2.06
N VAL A 319 17.61 -2.20 -1.50
CA VAL A 319 16.47 -1.51 -2.12
C VAL A 319 16.87 -0.05 -2.35
N GLY A 320 16.53 0.50 -3.50
CA GLY A 320 16.83 1.86 -3.83
C GLY A 320 16.08 2.35 -5.05
N THR A 321 16.57 3.41 -5.66
CA THR A 321 16.01 4.00 -6.88
C THR A 321 17.11 4.32 -7.87
N ALA A 322 16.81 4.26 -9.18
CA ALA A 322 17.70 4.67 -10.25
C ALA A 322 16.91 5.20 -11.45
N ALA A 323 17.52 6.09 -12.20
CA ALA A 323 16.96 6.55 -13.47
C ALA A 323 17.04 5.44 -14.52
N GLY A 324 15.95 5.21 -15.23
CA GLY A 324 15.93 4.37 -16.44
C GLY A 324 16.56 5.07 -17.63
N ALA A 325 16.56 4.41 -18.77
CA ALA A 325 17.11 4.96 -20.02
C ALA A 325 16.36 6.22 -20.50
N ASP A 326 15.10 6.38 -20.10
CA ASP A 326 14.26 7.55 -20.34
C ASP A 326 14.47 8.70 -19.33
N GLY A 327 15.42 8.54 -18.40
CA GLY A 327 15.71 9.50 -17.33
C GLY A 327 14.72 9.51 -16.17
N LYS A 328 13.66 8.69 -16.20
CA LYS A 328 12.66 8.60 -15.15
C LYS A 328 13.12 7.70 -14.01
N LEU A 329 12.89 8.16 -12.77
CA LEU A 329 13.30 7.44 -11.57
C LEU A 329 12.42 6.19 -11.36
N ARG A 330 13.05 5.07 -11.03
CA ARG A 330 12.39 3.78 -10.80
C ARG A 330 12.97 3.04 -9.62
N ILE A 331 12.16 2.13 -9.05
CA ILE A 331 12.57 1.25 -7.94
C ILE A 331 13.62 0.26 -8.42
N THR A 332 14.63 0.04 -7.59
CA THR A 332 15.65 -0.98 -7.82
C THR A 332 15.72 -1.99 -6.70
N LEU A 333 16.02 -3.22 -7.08
CA LEU A 333 16.45 -4.28 -6.17
C LEU A 333 17.85 -4.73 -6.58
N ASN A 334 18.80 -4.72 -5.64
CA ASN A 334 20.20 -5.08 -5.91
C ASN A 334 20.82 -4.28 -7.07
N GLY A 335 20.51 -2.99 -7.15
CA GLY A 335 20.99 -2.07 -8.18
C GLY A 335 20.35 -2.25 -9.56
N LYS A 336 19.35 -3.14 -9.72
CA LYS A 336 18.63 -3.36 -10.99
C LYS A 336 17.21 -2.87 -10.87
N ILE A 337 16.73 -2.17 -11.89
CA ILE A 337 15.33 -1.76 -11.98
C ILE A 337 14.46 -3.01 -11.96
N LEU A 338 13.46 -3.00 -11.08
CA LEU A 338 12.49 -4.08 -10.94
C LEU A 338 11.10 -3.49 -10.73
N PHE A 339 10.22 -3.71 -11.68
CA PHE A 339 8.80 -3.35 -11.52
C PHE A 339 8.16 -4.20 -10.43
N ASN A 340 7.48 -3.57 -9.48
CA ASN A 340 6.74 -4.28 -8.45
C ASN A 340 5.30 -4.50 -8.92
N GLN A 341 5.04 -5.68 -9.47
CA GLN A 341 3.68 -6.13 -9.79
C GLN A 341 3.11 -6.78 -8.55
N ALA A 342 2.21 -6.07 -7.88
CA ALA A 342 1.73 -6.41 -6.55
C ALA A 342 0.23 -6.69 -6.53
N ASN A 343 -0.17 -7.39 -5.49
CA ASN A 343 -1.56 -7.59 -5.09
C ASN A 343 -1.79 -6.99 -3.70
N LEU A 344 -2.98 -6.49 -3.45
CA LEU A 344 -3.37 -5.96 -2.14
C LEU A 344 -3.89 -7.13 -1.28
N ASP A 345 -3.38 -7.24 -0.06
CA ASP A 345 -3.74 -8.28 0.90
C ASP A 345 -4.25 -7.65 2.20
N GLN A 346 -5.50 -7.88 2.53
CA GLN A 346 -6.16 -7.38 3.74
C GLN A 346 -5.97 -8.30 4.94
N GLY A 347 -5.64 -9.58 4.72
CA GLY A 347 -5.31 -10.54 5.78
C GLY A 347 -6.48 -11.00 6.64
N PHE A 348 -7.72 -10.96 6.14
CA PHE A 348 -8.91 -11.43 6.88
C PHE A 348 -9.33 -12.84 6.47
N TRP A 349 -9.93 -13.56 7.42
CA TRP A 349 -10.37 -14.95 7.29
C TRP A 349 -11.82 -15.11 7.75
N PRO A 350 -12.66 -15.88 7.05
CA PRO A 350 -14.08 -16.00 7.43
C PRO A 350 -14.29 -16.76 8.73
N ASP A 351 -13.35 -17.60 9.11
CA ASP A 351 -13.42 -18.45 10.32
C ASP A 351 -12.59 -17.91 11.50
N GLY A 352 -11.50 -17.20 11.21
CA GLY A 352 -10.55 -16.69 12.21
C GLY A 352 -10.42 -15.17 12.26
N LEU A 353 -11.10 -14.41 11.38
CA LEU A 353 -11.02 -12.95 11.24
C LEU A 353 -9.58 -12.47 11.04
N ASN A 354 -8.99 -11.74 11.97
CA ASN A 354 -7.59 -11.30 11.87
C ASN A 354 -6.57 -12.45 11.98
N THR A 355 -6.98 -13.60 12.49
CA THR A 355 -6.08 -14.75 12.70
C THR A 355 -6.33 -15.82 11.64
N ALA A 356 -5.32 -16.14 10.84
CA ALA A 356 -5.40 -17.27 9.91
C ALA A 356 -5.66 -18.58 10.66
N PRO A 357 -6.50 -19.50 10.13
CA PRO A 357 -6.84 -20.73 10.84
C PRO A 357 -5.62 -21.64 11.12
N THR A 358 -4.64 -21.66 10.20
CA THR A 358 -3.40 -22.45 10.34
C THR A 358 -2.23 -21.75 9.66
N ASP A 359 -1.00 -22.15 9.97
CA ASP A 359 0.21 -21.69 9.25
C ASP A 359 0.15 -22.04 7.75
N ALA A 360 -0.46 -23.16 7.40
CA ALA A 360 -0.66 -23.54 6.00
C ALA A 360 -1.64 -22.62 5.27
N ALA A 361 -2.68 -22.13 5.97
CA ALA A 361 -3.59 -21.11 5.44
C ALA A 361 -2.86 -19.78 5.23
N LEU A 362 -2.11 -19.32 6.22
CA LEU A 362 -1.31 -18.11 6.16
C LEU A 362 -0.35 -18.11 4.95
N ARG A 363 0.29 -19.24 4.71
CA ARG A 363 1.20 -19.46 3.59
C ARG A 363 0.48 -19.51 2.24
N PHE A 364 -0.76 -20.01 2.19
CA PHE A 364 -1.52 -20.22 0.95
C PHE A 364 -1.70 -18.93 0.16
N ASP A 365 -2.12 -17.84 0.78
CA ASP A 365 -2.36 -16.56 0.09
C ASP A 365 -1.06 -16.10 -0.62
N LEU A 366 0.08 -16.15 0.06
CA LEU A 366 1.39 -15.81 -0.52
C LEU A 366 1.81 -16.77 -1.66
N GLU A 367 1.51 -18.07 -1.54
CA GLU A 367 1.75 -19.04 -2.61
C GLU A 367 0.88 -18.76 -3.83
N GLN A 368 -0.37 -18.31 -3.63
CA GLN A 368 -1.24 -17.92 -4.73
C GLN A 368 -0.74 -16.66 -5.44
N ASP A 369 -0.24 -15.66 -4.72
CA ASP A 369 0.40 -14.50 -5.34
C ASP A 369 1.56 -14.90 -6.24
N LYS A 370 2.44 -15.77 -5.77
CA LYS A 370 3.54 -16.32 -6.60
C LYS A 370 3.03 -17.12 -7.80
N ALA A 371 2.00 -17.94 -7.60
CA ALA A 371 1.39 -18.74 -8.66
C ALA A 371 0.74 -17.86 -9.74
N MET A 372 0.12 -16.76 -9.35
CA MET A 372 -0.45 -15.74 -10.25
C MET A 372 0.61 -14.84 -10.90
N GLY A 373 1.89 -15.02 -10.57
CA GLY A 373 2.99 -14.30 -11.22
C GLY A 373 3.33 -12.94 -10.63
N PHE A 374 2.74 -12.57 -9.51
CA PHE A 374 3.15 -11.40 -8.74
C PHE A 374 4.56 -11.57 -8.16
N ASN A 375 5.29 -10.49 -8.01
CA ASN A 375 6.58 -10.45 -7.32
C ASN A 375 6.54 -9.61 -6.05
N ALA A 376 5.41 -8.98 -5.77
CA ALA A 376 5.20 -8.13 -4.60
C ALA A 376 3.79 -8.31 -4.04
N VAL A 377 3.59 -7.89 -2.80
CA VAL A 377 2.32 -7.78 -2.11
C VAL A 377 2.32 -6.52 -1.25
N ARG A 378 1.19 -5.82 -1.19
CA ARG A 378 0.96 -4.75 -0.23
C ARG A 378 0.09 -5.28 0.89
N LYS A 379 0.67 -5.38 2.10
CA LYS A 379 -0.10 -5.71 3.30
C LYS A 379 -0.84 -4.46 3.74
N HIS A 380 -2.13 -4.45 3.47
CA HIS A 380 -2.97 -3.27 3.56
C HIS A 380 -3.46 -3.03 4.98
N ILE A 381 -3.00 -1.92 5.56
CA ILE A 381 -3.35 -1.37 6.88
C ILE A 381 -3.53 -2.44 7.99
N LYS A 382 -2.70 -3.48 7.93
CA LYS A 382 -2.63 -4.57 8.90
C LYS A 382 -1.18 -4.99 9.09
N VAL A 383 -0.79 -5.33 10.32
CA VAL A 383 0.46 -6.03 10.62
C VAL A 383 0.15 -7.50 10.86
N GLU A 384 0.91 -8.39 10.24
CA GLU A 384 0.73 -9.84 10.35
C GLU A 384 1.62 -10.46 11.43
N PRO A 385 1.34 -11.69 11.90
CA PRO A 385 2.31 -12.42 12.72
C PRO A 385 3.60 -12.69 11.94
N ASP A 386 4.73 -12.77 12.65
CA ASP A 386 6.07 -12.99 12.12
C ASP A 386 6.17 -14.10 11.07
N ARG A 387 5.34 -15.15 11.22
CA ARG A 387 5.30 -16.29 10.30
C ARG A 387 4.84 -15.92 8.89
N TRP A 388 4.01 -14.89 8.73
CA TRP A 388 3.63 -14.38 7.41
C TRP A 388 4.84 -13.79 6.67
N TYR A 389 5.64 -12.95 7.35
CA TYR A 389 6.87 -12.38 6.78
C TYR A 389 7.92 -13.45 6.54
N TYR A 390 8.01 -14.45 7.40
CA TYR A 390 8.86 -15.62 7.19
C TYR A 390 8.54 -16.33 5.87
N TRP A 391 7.26 -16.52 5.56
CA TRP A 391 6.86 -17.12 4.30
C TRP A 391 7.10 -16.17 3.11
N ALA A 392 6.86 -14.86 3.25
CA ALA A 392 7.19 -13.88 2.22
C ALA A 392 8.69 -13.90 1.88
N ASP A 393 9.56 -13.93 2.89
CA ASP A 393 11.01 -14.05 2.72
C ASP A 393 11.41 -15.32 1.96
N ARG A 394 10.80 -16.46 2.29
CA ARG A 394 11.12 -17.77 1.69
C ARG A 394 10.53 -17.95 0.30
N LEU A 395 9.38 -17.41 0.05
CA LEU A 395 8.72 -17.49 -1.27
C LEU A 395 9.25 -16.44 -2.25
N GLY A 396 9.93 -15.41 -1.75
CA GLY A 396 10.44 -14.34 -2.57
C GLY A 396 9.34 -13.37 -3.02
N LEU A 397 8.60 -12.81 -2.07
CA LEU A 397 7.67 -11.71 -2.32
C LEU A 397 8.21 -10.43 -1.70
N LEU A 398 8.24 -9.35 -2.46
CA LEU A 398 8.49 -8.00 -1.96
C LEU A 398 7.26 -7.52 -1.18
N VAL A 399 7.45 -6.91 -0.02
CA VAL A 399 6.36 -6.47 0.83
C VAL A 399 6.37 -4.95 0.97
N TRP A 400 5.23 -4.33 0.67
CA TRP A 400 4.88 -2.98 1.06
C TRP A 400 4.05 -3.08 2.34
N GLN A 401 4.57 -2.54 3.45
CA GLN A 401 3.94 -2.67 4.76
C GLN A 401 3.27 -1.38 5.17
N ASP A 402 1.95 -1.42 5.29
CA ASP A 402 1.16 -0.29 5.79
C ASP A 402 1.11 -0.28 7.33
N MET A 403 1.07 0.91 7.92
CA MET A 403 0.60 1.10 9.28
C MET A 403 -0.93 0.91 9.33
N PRO A 404 -1.47 0.19 10.31
CA PRO A 404 -2.91 0.14 10.52
C PRO A 404 -3.49 1.53 10.73
N ALA A 405 -4.49 1.92 9.93
CA ALA A 405 -5.16 3.20 10.08
C ALA A 405 -5.99 3.24 11.37
N ALA A 406 -6.12 4.40 11.98
CA ALA A 406 -6.99 4.56 13.15
C ALA A 406 -8.47 4.63 12.72
N ASN A 407 -8.82 5.55 11.84
CA ASN A 407 -10.15 5.68 11.27
C ASN A 407 -10.06 6.48 9.96
N THR A 408 -11.15 6.64 9.25
CA THR A 408 -11.20 7.43 8.00
C THR A 408 -11.04 8.94 8.23
N GLY A 409 -11.41 9.42 9.42
CA GLY A 409 -11.19 10.81 9.85
C GLY A 409 -9.85 11.03 10.53
N PRO A 410 -9.49 12.30 10.84
CA PRO A 410 -8.23 12.62 11.53
C PRO A 410 -8.14 11.98 12.91
N ILE A 411 -6.95 11.49 13.27
CA ILE A 411 -6.70 10.96 14.61
C ILE A 411 -6.88 12.07 15.64
N PRO A 412 -7.69 11.86 16.72
CA PRO A 412 -7.82 12.82 17.82
C PRO A 412 -6.47 13.14 18.45
N ALA A 413 -6.29 14.39 18.89
CA ALA A 413 -4.98 14.90 19.32
C ALA A 413 -4.35 14.06 20.43
N GLU A 414 -5.15 13.55 21.36
CA GLU A 414 -4.73 12.71 22.48
C GLU A 414 -4.23 11.31 22.06
N TRP A 415 -4.60 10.84 20.87
CA TRP A 415 -4.18 9.54 20.33
C TRP A 415 -2.97 9.59 19.38
N ARG A 416 -2.58 10.79 18.91
CA ARG A 416 -1.46 10.95 17.97
C ARG A 416 -0.13 10.43 18.51
N PRO A 417 0.25 10.69 19.78
CA PRO A 417 1.48 10.11 20.34
C PRO A 417 1.45 8.58 20.38
N GLN A 418 0.30 7.96 20.65
CA GLN A 418 0.14 6.51 20.64
C GLN A 418 0.28 5.93 19.23
N PHE A 419 -0.35 6.56 18.23
CA PHE A 419 -0.20 6.16 16.82
C PHE A 419 1.27 6.21 16.38
N GLU A 420 1.98 7.29 16.70
CA GLU A 420 3.41 7.41 16.36
C GLU A 420 4.27 6.38 17.12
N SER A 421 3.92 6.04 18.37
CA SER A 421 4.59 4.97 19.12
C SER A 421 4.41 3.62 18.46
N GLU A 422 3.17 3.24 18.10
CA GLU A 422 2.88 1.97 17.43
C GLU A 422 3.52 1.88 16.04
N LEU A 423 3.56 2.99 15.29
CA LEU A 423 4.29 3.05 14.02
C LEU A 423 5.81 2.82 14.23
N HIS A 424 6.39 3.42 15.25
CA HIS A 424 7.79 3.21 15.61
C HIS A 424 8.07 1.75 16.00
N GLU A 425 7.19 1.15 16.82
CA GLU A 425 7.25 -0.27 17.21
C GLU A 425 7.15 -1.17 15.97
N MET A 426 6.17 -0.95 15.10
CA MET A 426 6.01 -1.72 13.86
C MET A 426 7.29 -1.73 13.03
N VAL A 427 7.93 -0.57 12.83
CA VAL A 427 9.18 -0.50 12.08
C VAL A 427 10.32 -1.21 12.83
N SER A 428 10.42 -1.04 14.15
CA SER A 428 11.46 -1.65 14.98
C SER A 428 11.38 -3.18 14.99
N GLU A 429 10.20 -3.74 15.13
CA GLU A 429 9.97 -5.18 15.14
C GLU A 429 10.21 -5.82 13.78
N HIS A 430 9.90 -5.08 12.70
CA HIS A 430 9.86 -5.66 11.36
C HIS A 430 11.03 -5.27 10.45
N GLN A 431 11.94 -4.39 10.85
CA GLN A 431 13.07 -3.94 10.02
C GLN A 431 14.07 -5.05 9.62
N SER A 432 14.04 -6.22 10.27
CA SER A 432 14.93 -7.34 9.94
C SER A 432 14.39 -8.26 8.84
N TRP A 433 13.09 -8.14 8.47
CA TRP A 433 12.51 -8.97 7.42
C TRP A 433 13.05 -8.60 6.05
N THR A 434 13.57 -9.61 5.34
CA THR A 434 14.18 -9.41 4.02
C THR A 434 13.19 -8.94 2.97
N SER A 435 11.96 -9.45 3.01
CA SER A 435 10.88 -9.16 2.05
C SER A 435 10.39 -7.73 2.11
N ILE A 436 10.36 -7.07 3.28
CA ILE A 436 9.85 -5.70 3.41
C ILE A 436 10.79 -4.74 2.68
N ILE A 437 10.24 -3.98 1.73
CA ILE A 437 10.97 -3.01 0.91
C ILE A 437 10.49 -1.57 1.09
N ALA A 438 9.28 -1.38 1.62
CA ALA A 438 8.68 -0.08 1.80
C ALA A 438 7.79 -0.02 3.03
N TRP A 439 7.78 1.14 3.69
CA TRP A 439 6.88 1.51 4.80
C TRP A 439 5.85 2.51 4.29
N VAL A 440 4.58 2.33 4.70
CA VAL A 440 3.47 3.19 4.32
C VAL A 440 2.74 3.68 5.58
N PRO A 441 3.10 4.86 6.13
CA PRO A 441 2.50 5.41 7.34
C PRO A 441 1.01 5.72 7.25
N PHE A 442 0.53 6.21 6.09
CA PHE A 442 -0.87 6.61 5.90
C PHE A 442 -1.44 6.07 4.59
N ASN A 443 -2.73 5.76 4.60
CA ASN A 443 -3.51 5.35 3.44
C ASN A 443 -4.69 6.32 3.23
N GLU A 444 -4.83 6.88 2.02
CA GLU A 444 -5.99 7.66 1.56
C GLU A 444 -6.43 8.80 2.49
N GLY A 445 -5.50 9.35 3.25
CA GLY A 445 -5.78 10.37 4.26
C GLY A 445 -6.43 9.85 5.54
N TRP A 446 -6.61 8.52 5.67
CA TRP A 446 -7.21 7.91 6.85
C TRP A 446 -6.28 8.07 8.06
N GLY A 447 -6.81 8.69 9.10
CA GLY A 447 -6.05 9.03 10.29
C GLY A 447 -5.15 10.26 10.15
N GLU A 448 -4.93 10.77 8.95
CA GLU A 448 -4.10 11.94 8.68
C GLU A 448 -4.72 13.20 9.31
N TRP A 449 -3.92 13.98 10.05
CA TRP A 449 -4.41 15.19 10.70
C TRP A 449 -3.82 16.48 10.16
N SER A 450 -2.70 16.41 9.47
CA SER A 450 -2.16 17.51 8.67
C SER A 450 -1.14 17.00 7.66
N ARG A 451 -1.05 17.66 6.51
CA ARG A 451 -0.04 17.42 5.50
C ARG A 451 1.39 17.59 6.02
N GLU A 452 1.61 18.57 6.92
CA GLU A 452 2.92 18.84 7.53
C GLU A 452 3.36 17.68 8.42
N ASP A 453 2.47 17.18 9.28
CA ASP A 453 2.76 16.05 10.16
C ASP A 453 2.98 14.76 9.37
N THR A 454 2.24 14.53 8.30
CA THR A 454 2.49 13.40 7.39
C THR A 454 3.92 13.44 6.85
N GLY A 455 4.40 14.60 6.41
CA GLY A 455 5.79 14.78 5.96
C GLY A 455 6.83 14.56 7.07
N ARG A 456 6.56 15.06 8.28
CA ARG A 456 7.41 14.86 9.48
C ARG A 456 7.50 13.39 9.86
N ILE A 457 6.37 12.69 9.93
CA ILE A 457 6.30 11.26 10.27
C ILE A 457 7.04 10.41 9.23
N ALA A 458 6.80 10.65 7.94
CA ALA A 458 7.50 9.95 6.88
C ALA A 458 9.03 10.15 6.96
N THR A 459 9.48 11.36 7.31
CA THR A 459 10.90 11.68 7.52
C THR A 459 11.46 10.93 8.74
N ALA A 460 10.70 10.81 9.82
CA ALA A 460 11.09 10.05 11.00
C ALA A 460 11.21 8.54 10.71
N VAL A 461 10.25 7.96 9.99
CA VAL A 461 10.30 6.55 9.53
C VAL A 461 11.53 6.31 8.65
N LYS A 462 11.83 7.22 7.71
CA LYS A 462 13.02 7.12 6.86
C LYS A 462 14.32 7.21 7.65
N ALA A 463 14.36 8.03 8.69
CA ALA A 463 15.52 8.14 9.56
C ALA A 463 15.70 6.89 10.44
N GLN A 464 14.61 6.26 10.87
CA GLN A 464 14.63 5.02 11.63
C GLN A 464 15.10 3.83 10.79
N ASP A 465 14.61 3.71 9.57
CA ASP A 465 15.02 2.67 8.62
C ASP A 465 15.38 3.23 7.24
N PRO A 466 16.60 3.70 7.05
CA PRO A 466 17.06 4.25 5.77
C PRO A 466 17.22 3.19 4.67
N SER A 467 17.17 1.91 5.00
CA SER A 467 17.40 0.78 4.07
C SER A 467 16.18 0.43 3.23
N ARG A 468 15.05 1.09 3.46
CA ARG A 468 13.78 0.86 2.75
C ARG A 468 13.23 2.16 2.19
N LEU A 469 12.30 2.02 1.24
CA LEU A 469 11.52 3.15 0.73
C LEU A 469 10.48 3.57 1.78
N VAL A 470 10.08 4.83 1.71
CA VAL A 470 8.95 5.36 2.48
C VAL A 470 7.96 5.98 1.51
N ASN A 471 6.76 5.41 1.50
CA ASN A 471 5.59 5.99 0.86
C ASN A 471 4.83 6.79 1.92
N ALA A 472 5.06 8.08 2.01
CA ALA A 472 4.54 8.91 3.10
C ALA A 472 3.02 8.79 3.25
N HIS A 473 2.33 8.66 2.13
CA HIS A 473 0.89 8.63 2.05
C HIS A 473 0.46 7.94 0.74
N SER A 474 -0.12 6.76 0.84
CA SER A 474 -0.68 6.05 -0.31
C SER A 474 -2.00 6.71 -0.74
N GLY A 475 -2.18 6.92 -2.06
CA GLY A 475 -3.38 7.54 -2.59
C GLY A 475 -3.49 9.05 -2.33
N VAL A 476 -2.40 9.81 -2.53
CA VAL A 476 -2.37 11.27 -2.28
C VAL A 476 -3.38 12.07 -3.14
N ASN A 477 -3.91 11.46 -4.20
CA ASN A 477 -4.80 12.08 -5.17
C ASN A 477 -6.29 11.87 -4.88
N CYS A 478 -6.66 11.10 -3.88
CA CYS A 478 -8.05 10.72 -3.62
C CYS A 478 -8.47 10.86 -2.15
N CYS A 479 -9.73 10.59 -1.93
CA CYS A 479 -10.35 10.26 -0.65
C CYS A 479 -10.25 11.40 0.38
N ASN A 480 -9.72 11.14 1.58
CA ASN A 480 -9.59 12.14 2.64
C ASN A 480 -8.18 12.78 2.70
N SER A 481 -7.40 12.64 1.63
CA SER A 481 -6.02 13.13 1.56
C SER A 481 -5.93 14.64 1.75
N HIS A 482 -4.99 15.06 2.60
CA HIS A 482 -4.60 16.47 2.75
C HIS A 482 -3.64 16.94 1.63
N GLY A 483 -3.36 16.08 0.65
CA GLY A 483 -2.45 16.32 -0.47
C GLY A 483 -1.01 15.87 -0.19
N ASP A 484 -0.22 15.84 -1.24
CA ASP A 484 1.17 15.36 -1.20
C ASP A 484 2.05 16.24 -0.30
N SER A 485 2.64 15.66 0.74
CA SER A 485 3.56 16.34 1.67
C SER A 485 4.92 16.67 1.03
N GLY A 486 5.26 16.03 -0.08
CA GLY A 486 6.58 16.14 -0.72
C GLY A 486 7.65 15.26 -0.07
N ALA A 487 7.37 14.63 1.06
CA ALA A 487 8.29 13.75 1.80
C ALA A 487 8.24 12.30 1.30
N GLY A 488 9.20 11.50 1.78
CA GLY A 488 9.35 10.10 1.39
C GLY A 488 9.97 9.91 0.01
N ASP A 489 9.95 8.66 -0.46
CA ASP A 489 10.61 8.22 -1.70
C ASP A 489 9.61 8.00 -2.85
N VAL A 490 8.29 8.11 -2.60
CA VAL A 490 7.23 7.64 -3.48
C VAL A 490 6.18 8.72 -3.71
N ILE A 491 5.65 8.77 -4.94
CA ILE A 491 4.41 9.46 -5.33
C ILE A 491 3.41 8.37 -5.66
N ASP A 492 2.35 8.26 -4.88
CA ASP A 492 1.39 7.17 -4.96
C ASP A 492 -0.01 7.67 -5.28
N PHE A 493 -0.58 7.19 -6.38
CA PHE A 493 -1.94 7.51 -6.80
C PHE A 493 -2.82 6.28 -6.74
N HIS A 494 -4.07 6.46 -6.32
CA HIS A 494 -5.14 5.46 -6.41
C HIS A 494 -6.14 5.85 -7.48
N GLN A 495 -6.54 4.90 -8.30
CA GLN A 495 -7.57 5.12 -9.31
C GLN A 495 -8.34 3.82 -9.62
N TYR A 496 -9.48 3.67 -9.03
CA TYR A 496 -10.44 2.66 -9.44
C TYR A 496 -11.24 3.18 -10.64
N LEU A 497 -11.42 2.47 -11.73
CA LEU A 497 -10.98 1.11 -12.06
C LEU A 497 -9.52 1.07 -12.55
N GLY A 498 -8.95 2.20 -12.88
CA GLY A 498 -7.55 2.44 -13.17
C GLY A 498 -7.01 1.81 -14.45
N PRO A 499 -5.67 1.74 -14.58
CA PRO A 499 -4.68 2.15 -13.58
C PRO A 499 -4.47 3.65 -13.50
N ALA A 500 -3.95 4.12 -12.37
CA ALA A 500 -3.40 5.46 -12.26
C ALA A 500 -2.08 5.60 -13.03
N SER A 501 -1.77 6.83 -13.45
CA SER A 501 -0.59 7.11 -14.27
C SER A 501 0.17 8.33 -13.76
N PRO A 502 0.61 8.36 -12.48
CA PRO A 502 1.49 9.42 -12.01
C PRO A 502 2.86 9.35 -12.69
N SER A 503 3.60 10.45 -12.66
CA SER A 503 4.99 10.52 -13.13
C SER A 503 5.92 10.70 -11.94
N PRO A 504 7.13 10.10 -11.95
CA PRO A 504 8.14 10.32 -10.94
C PRO A 504 8.64 11.77 -10.96
N SER A 505 9.10 12.24 -9.81
CA SER A 505 9.85 13.50 -9.69
C SER A 505 11.35 13.25 -9.82
N GLY A 506 12.16 14.31 -9.66
CA GLY A 506 13.62 14.17 -9.64
C GLY A 506 14.17 13.36 -8.45
N SER A 507 13.38 13.17 -7.38
CA SER A 507 13.80 12.49 -6.15
C SER A 507 12.87 11.36 -5.70
N ARG A 508 11.66 11.23 -6.27
CA ARG A 508 10.67 10.24 -5.86
C ARG A 508 10.19 9.42 -7.06
N VAL A 509 10.05 8.12 -6.87
CA VAL A 509 9.43 7.21 -7.84
C VAL A 509 7.91 7.41 -7.86
N ALA A 510 7.26 7.00 -8.95
CA ALA A 510 5.80 6.99 -9.05
C ALA A 510 5.25 5.57 -9.05
N ILE A 511 4.11 5.38 -8.42
CA ILE A 511 3.39 4.11 -8.40
C ILE A 511 1.88 4.31 -8.53
N ASP A 512 1.21 3.26 -8.95
CA ASP A 512 -0.23 3.06 -8.87
C ASP A 512 -0.52 2.17 -7.66
N GLY A 513 -0.84 2.79 -6.52
CA GLY A 513 -0.92 2.12 -5.22
C GLY A 513 -2.19 1.33 -5.00
N GLU A 514 -3.26 1.65 -5.74
CA GLU A 514 -4.49 0.85 -5.79
C GLU A 514 -5.23 1.08 -7.10
N HIS A 515 -5.60 -0.02 -7.75
CA HIS A 515 -6.43 -0.01 -8.95
C HIS A 515 -7.23 -1.31 -9.12
N GLY A 516 -8.07 -1.38 -10.15
CA GLY A 516 -8.88 -2.54 -10.47
C GLY A 516 -10.19 -2.57 -9.68
N GLY A 517 -10.30 -3.47 -8.73
CA GLY A 517 -11.52 -3.60 -7.92
C GLY A 517 -12.69 -4.19 -8.70
N PHE A 518 -12.41 -5.02 -9.75
CA PHE A 518 -13.44 -5.73 -10.51
C PHE A 518 -13.93 -6.94 -9.74
N GLY A 519 -15.25 -7.09 -9.61
CA GLY A 519 -15.86 -8.14 -8.80
C GLY A 519 -16.65 -9.18 -9.59
N LEU A 520 -16.86 -10.32 -8.96
CA LEU A 520 -17.72 -11.38 -9.44
C LEU A 520 -18.42 -12.06 -8.27
N LYS A 521 -19.75 -12.15 -8.29
CA LYS A 521 -20.53 -12.93 -7.34
C LYS A 521 -20.33 -14.42 -7.60
N THR A 522 -19.97 -15.16 -6.55
CA THR A 522 -19.77 -16.60 -6.62
C THR A 522 -20.73 -17.28 -5.65
N SER A 523 -21.78 -17.91 -6.16
CA SER A 523 -22.84 -18.53 -5.36
C SER A 523 -22.26 -19.52 -4.34
N ASN A 524 -22.77 -19.50 -3.12
CA ASN A 524 -22.35 -20.30 -1.96
C ASN A 524 -20.96 -19.97 -1.39
N HIS A 525 -20.29 -18.92 -1.91
CA HIS A 525 -18.96 -18.48 -1.46
C HIS A 525 -18.95 -16.99 -1.08
N MET A 526 -20.11 -16.42 -0.77
CA MET A 526 -20.27 -15.02 -0.35
C MET A 526 -20.66 -14.95 1.14
N TRP A 527 -20.03 -14.01 1.87
CA TRP A 527 -20.22 -13.83 3.30
C TRP A 527 -21.66 -13.46 3.66
N PHE A 528 -22.26 -12.48 2.97
CA PHE A 528 -23.60 -11.96 3.23
C PHE A 528 -24.66 -12.41 2.21
N GLY A 529 -24.33 -13.28 1.26
CA GLY A 529 -25.24 -13.62 0.16
C GLY A 529 -25.42 -12.52 -0.90
N ASP A 530 -25.07 -11.28 -0.61
CA ASP A 530 -24.88 -10.16 -1.54
C ASP A 530 -23.56 -9.47 -1.20
N GLY A 531 -23.10 -8.62 -2.08
CA GLY A 531 -21.85 -7.88 -1.91
C GLY A 531 -21.61 -7.02 -3.14
N GLN A 532 -20.54 -6.23 -3.10
CA GLN A 532 -20.23 -5.22 -4.09
C GLN A 532 -18.75 -5.20 -4.45
N ALA A 533 -18.47 -4.53 -5.56
CA ALA A 533 -17.14 -4.13 -6.00
C ALA A 533 -17.29 -2.81 -6.75
N TYR A 534 -16.19 -2.20 -7.16
CA TYR A 534 -16.25 -0.98 -7.97
C TYR A 534 -16.96 -1.21 -9.31
N GLU A 535 -16.80 -2.39 -9.90
CA GLU A 535 -17.58 -2.85 -11.06
C GLU A 535 -17.78 -4.36 -10.97
N MET A 536 -19.02 -4.82 -11.16
CA MET A 536 -19.38 -6.22 -11.08
C MET A 536 -19.45 -6.85 -12.47
N GLU A 537 -18.75 -7.97 -12.64
CA GLU A 537 -18.68 -8.69 -13.91
C GLU A 537 -19.66 -9.89 -13.94
N PRO A 538 -20.22 -10.20 -15.11
CA PRO A 538 -21.23 -11.27 -15.22
C PRO A 538 -20.64 -12.68 -15.20
N SER A 539 -19.34 -12.84 -15.44
CA SER A 539 -18.69 -14.16 -15.51
C SER A 539 -17.18 -14.10 -15.30
N SER A 540 -16.59 -15.25 -14.92
CA SER A 540 -15.14 -15.43 -14.79
C SER A 540 -14.37 -15.08 -16.07
N SER A 541 -14.90 -15.40 -17.24
CA SER A 541 -14.24 -15.09 -18.52
C SER A 541 -14.20 -13.59 -18.81
N VAL A 542 -15.30 -12.87 -18.54
CA VAL A 542 -15.36 -11.41 -18.69
C VAL A 542 -14.44 -10.73 -17.68
N LEU A 543 -14.49 -11.15 -16.40
CA LEU A 543 -13.61 -10.67 -15.34
C LEU A 543 -12.13 -10.85 -15.73
N THR A 544 -11.75 -12.03 -16.22
CA THR A 544 -10.38 -12.32 -16.66
C THR A 544 -9.96 -11.42 -17.83
N ALA A 545 -10.81 -11.28 -18.84
CA ALA A 545 -10.51 -10.43 -20.00
C ALA A 545 -10.32 -8.96 -19.59
N LYS A 546 -11.15 -8.49 -18.67
CA LYS A 546 -11.07 -7.12 -18.13
C LYS A 546 -9.81 -6.91 -17.32
N TYR A 547 -9.44 -7.85 -16.46
CA TYR A 547 -8.16 -7.83 -15.75
C TYR A 547 -6.99 -7.73 -16.72
N VAL A 548 -6.93 -8.59 -17.75
CA VAL A 548 -5.85 -8.57 -18.75
C VAL A 548 -5.78 -7.22 -19.46
N ALA A 549 -6.92 -6.65 -19.87
CA ALA A 549 -6.95 -5.34 -20.52
C ALA A 549 -6.47 -4.21 -19.59
N ASN A 550 -6.86 -4.25 -18.32
CA ASN A 550 -6.40 -3.31 -17.29
C ASN A 550 -4.87 -3.41 -17.10
N GLN A 551 -4.33 -4.62 -17.06
CA GLN A 551 -2.89 -4.85 -16.91
C GLN A 551 -2.07 -4.46 -18.17
N GLU A 552 -2.62 -4.52 -19.37
CA GLU A 552 -1.99 -3.92 -20.57
C GLU A 552 -1.91 -2.38 -20.44
N ALA A 553 -2.89 -1.75 -19.81
CA ALA A 553 -2.80 -0.31 -19.50
C ALA A 553 -1.70 -0.01 -18.46
N VAL A 554 -1.46 -0.90 -17.48
CA VAL A 554 -0.31 -0.79 -16.55
C VAL A 554 1.02 -0.80 -17.33
N ILE A 555 1.19 -1.70 -18.32
CA ILE A 555 2.38 -1.71 -19.17
C ILE A 555 2.56 -0.35 -19.87
N THR A 556 1.47 0.19 -20.39
CA THR A 556 1.48 1.50 -21.05
C THR A 556 1.87 2.63 -20.09
N SER A 557 1.29 2.63 -18.88
CA SER A 557 1.62 3.59 -17.83
C SER A 557 3.09 3.48 -17.40
N ALA A 558 3.61 2.28 -17.19
CA ALA A 558 5.02 2.06 -16.87
C ALA A 558 5.95 2.57 -17.96
N LYS A 559 5.58 2.34 -19.23
CA LYS A 559 6.37 2.74 -20.39
C LYS A 559 6.39 4.25 -20.61
N TYR A 560 5.24 4.90 -20.56
CA TYR A 560 5.14 6.33 -20.90
C TYR A 560 5.23 7.24 -19.66
N CYS A 561 4.63 6.87 -18.54
CA CYS A 561 4.63 7.66 -17.32
C CYS A 561 5.80 7.33 -16.39
N GLY A 562 6.28 6.10 -16.42
CA GLY A 562 7.43 5.67 -15.61
C GLY A 562 7.03 5.17 -14.22
N ILE A 563 5.78 4.70 -14.05
CA ILE A 563 5.42 4.05 -12.79
C ILE A 563 6.30 2.81 -12.55
N SER A 564 6.62 2.55 -11.30
CA SER A 564 7.53 1.47 -10.86
C SER A 564 6.83 0.35 -10.11
N ALA A 565 5.58 0.55 -9.75
CA ALA A 565 4.74 -0.46 -9.14
C ALA A 565 3.29 -0.26 -9.57
N ALA A 566 2.53 -1.37 -9.55
CA ALA A 566 1.09 -1.35 -9.66
C ALA A 566 0.52 -2.40 -8.70
N ILE A 567 -0.48 -2.01 -7.90
CA ILE A 567 -1.05 -2.83 -6.83
C ILE A 567 -2.53 -3.04 -7.13
N TYR A 568 -2.88 -4.26 -7.52
CA TYR A 568 -4.26 -4.62 -7.87
C TYR A 568 -5.06 -4.98 -6.61
N THR A 569 -6.29 -4.50 -6.50
CA THR A 569 -7.22 -4.81 -5.42
C THR A 569 -8.20 -5.90 -5.85
N GLN A 570 -8.16 -7.14 -5.30
CA GLN A 570 -7.32 -7.65 -4.24
C GLN A 570 -7.15 -9.19 -4.32
N ILE A 571 -6.39 -9.82 -3.40
CA ILE A 571 -6.14 -11.26 -3.46
C ILE A 571 -7.39 -12.10 -3.20
N THR A 572 -8.15 -11.80 -2.16
CA THR A 572 -9.39 -12.51 -1.81
C THR A 572 -10.54 -11.55 -1.65
N ASP A 573 -11.76 -12.02 -1.86
CA ASP A 573 -12.93 -11.35 -1.31
C ASP A 573 -12.77 -11.21 0.21
N VAL A 574 -13.34 -10.16 0.78
CA VAL A 574 -13.44 -9.98 2.23
C VAL A 574 -14.85 -9.52 2.58
N GLU A 575 -15.58 -10.32 3.32
CA GLU A 575 -16.97 -10.07 3.73
C GLU A 575 -17.88 -9.58 2.58
N GLY A 576 -18.24 -8.31 2.53
CA GLY A 576 -19.08 -7.71 1.48
C GLY A 576 -18.34 -7.24 0.24
N GLU A 577 -17.02 -7.21 0.27
CA GLU A 577 -16.17 -6.74 -0.83
C GLU A 577 -15.78 -7.90 -1.74
N LEU A 578 -16.36 -7.94 -2.96
CA LEU A 578 -16.29 -9.09 -3.88
C LEU A 578 -15.33 -8.87 -5.07
N ASN A 579 -14.17 -8.28 -4.84
CA ASN A 579 -13.18 -7.95 -5.86
C ASN A 579 -11.88 -8.76 -5.78
N GLY A 580 -11.90 -9.88 -5.04
CA GLY A 580 -10.76 -10.78 -4.93
C GLY A 580 -10.52 -11.65 -6.17
N PHE A 581 -9.29 -12.13 -6.35
CA PHE A 581 -8.98 -13.24 -7.27
C PHE A 581 -9.58 -14.55 -6.78
N TRP A 582 -9.65 -14.71 -5.46
CA TRP A 582 -10.22 -15.85 -4.76
C TRP A 582 -11.45 -15.45 -3.97
N THR A 583 -12.38 -16.38 -3.79
CA THR A 583 -13.48 -16.21 -2.83
C THR A 583 -12.94 -16.09 -1.40
N TYR A 584 -13.72 -15.50 -0.49
CA TYR A 584 -13.30 -15.25 0.90
C TYR A 584 -12.91 -16.53 1.65
N ASP A 585 -13.52 -17.66 1.32
CA ASP A 585 -13.19 -18.99 1.86
C ASP A 585 -12.01 -19.68 1.16
N ARG A 586 -11.34 -19.04 0.19
CA ARG A 586 -10.19 -19.57 -0.59
C ARG A 586 -10.52 -20.87 -1.33
N GLN A 587 -11.78 -21.14 -1.65
CA GLN A 587 -12.17 -22.38 -2.34
C GLN A 587 -12.27 -22.23 -3.87
N VAL A 588 -12.59 -21.04 -4.37
CA VAL A 588 -12.81 -20.79 -5.79
C VAL A 588 -11.94 -19.66 -6.30
N ALA A 589 -11.14 -19.94 -7.33
CA ALA A 589 -10.48 -18.92 -8.13
C ALA A 589 -11.48 -18.29 -9.10
N LYS A 590 -11.65 -16.99 -9.07
CA LYS A 590 -12.66 -16.25 -9.84
C LYS A 590 -12.20 -15.89 -11.27
N MET A 591 -10.90 -16.01 -11.55
CA MET A 591 -10.27 -15.71 -12.85
C MET A 591 -9.50 -16.92 -13.38
N ASP A 592 -9.18 -16.94 -14.67
CA ASP A 592 -8.20 -17.89 -15.22
C ASP A 592 -6.78 -17.49 -14.80
N LEU A 593 -6.27 -18.15 -13.76
CA LEU A 593 -4.98 -17.86 -13.17
C LEU A 593 -3.79 -18.02 -14.11
N ARG A 594 -3.93 -18.76 -15.22
CA ARG A 594 -2.88 -18.89 -16.26
C ARG A 594 -2.77 -17.60 -17.05
N GLN A 595 -3.90 -16.97 -17.42
CA GLN A 595 -3.91 -15.68 -18.11
C GLN A 595 -3.44 -14.56 -17.19
N VAL A 596 -3.87 -14.57 -15.92
CA VAL A 596 -3.38 -13.66 -14.87
C VAL A 596 -1.86 -13.76 -14.77
N ARG A 597 -1.32 -14.98 -14.62
CA ARG A 597 0.13 -15.20 -14.55
C ARG A 597 0.87 -14.67 -15.78
N ALA A 598 0.33 -14.93 -16.96
CA ALA A 598 0.97 -14.54 -18.21
C ALA A 598 1.13 -13.03 -18.32
N ILE A 599 0.08 -12.28 -18.01
CA ILE A 599 0.12 -10.81 -18.09
C ILE A 599 0.99 -10.21 -16.99
N ASN A 600 0.93 -10.71 -15.75
CA ASN A 600 1.76 -10.21 -14.64
C ASN A 600 3.26 -10.41 -14.93
N ARG A 601 3.64 -11.57 -15.45
CA ARG A 601 5.02 -11.82 -15.87
C ARG A 601 5.45 -10.96 -17.06
N LYS A 602 4.52 -10.67 -17.99
CA LYS A 602 4.78 -9.74 -19.09
C LYS A 602 5.08 -8.34 -18.56
N ILE A 603 4.32 -7.83 -17.60
CA ILE A 603 4.56 -6.53 -16.97
C ILE A 603 5.97 -6.48 -16.38
N ILE A 604 6.32 -7.42 -15.49
CA ILE A 604 7.62 -7.48 -14.83
C ILE A 604 8.76 -7.50 -15.85
N ALA A 605 8.58 -8.23 -16.95
CA ALA A 605 9.61 -8.38 -17.99
C ALA A 605 9.75 -7.16 -18.91
N THR A 606 8.68 -6.36 -19.09
CA THR A 606 8.66 -5.25 -20.07
C THR A 606 8.71 -3.87 -19.43
N ALA A 607 8.41 -3.74 -18.14
CA ALA A 607 8.50 -2.50 -17.39
C ALA A 607 9.92 -2.31 -16.79
N ASP A 608 10.94 -2.49 -17.61
CA ASP A 608 12.36 -2.58 -17.24
C ASP A 608 13.07 -1.20 -17.17
N GLY A 609 12.31 -0.11 -17.33
CA GLY A 609 12.87 1.26 -17.34
C GLY A 609 13.46 1.70 -18.68
N SER A 610 13.31 0.91 -19.73
CA SER A 610 13.71 1.35 -21.10
C SER A 610 12.87 2.55 -21.57
N GLY A 611 11.66 2.70 -21.04
CA GLY A 611 10.75 3.81 -21.34
C GLY A 611 10.20 3.75 -22.76
N ALA A 612 9.39 4.76 -23.11
CA ALA A 612 9.05 5.01 -24.49
C ALA A 612 10.15 5.85 -25.14
N ASN A 613 10.62 5.42 -26.28
CA ASN A 613 11.30 6.33 -27.19
C ASN A 613 10.20 7.25 -27.76
N VAL A 614 9.82 8.28 -27.00
CA VAL A 614 8.88 9.30 -27.50
C VAL A 614 9.65 10.02 -28.59
N PRO A 615 9.27 9.89 -29.87
CA PRO A 615 9.95 10.60 -30.94
C PRO A 615 9.92 12.10 -30.58
N ARG A 616 11.07 12.76 -30.68
CA ARG A 616 11.07 14.21 -30.51
C ARG A 616 10.12 14.76 -31.56
N PRO A 617 9.11 15.53 -31.17
CA PRO A 617 8.18 16.12 -32.13
C PRO A 617 8.99 16.88 -33.20
N PRO A 618 8.57 16.88 -34.46
CA PRO A 618 9.20 17.75 -35.46
C PRO A 618 9.19 19.17 -34.91
N ALA A 619 10.22 19.93 -35.18
CA ALA A 619 10.27 21.34 -34.82
C ALA A 619 9.02 22.00 -35.38
N GLY A 620 8.16 22.54 -34.50
CA GLY A 620 6.91 23.18 -34.89
C GLY A 620 7.15 24.43 -35.72
N THR A 621 6.08 25.00 -36.25
CA THR A 621 6.12 26.23 -37.07
C THR A 621 6.73 27.39 -36.28
N PRO A 622 7.84 27.98 -36.72
CA PRO A 622 8.46 29.10 -36.00
C PRO A 622 7.55 30.32 -35.95
N GLY A 623 7.78 31.19 -34.98
CA GLY A 623 7.09 32.48 -34.84
C GLY A 623 5.90 32.43 -33.85
N LEU A 624 5.42 33.61 -33.51
CA LEU A 624 4.32 33.76 -32.54
C LEU A 624 2.93 33.74 -33.20
N ASP A 625 2.80 33.68 -34.52
CA ASP A 625 1.52 33.55 -35.21
C ASP A 625 0.99 32.09 -35.18
N GLY A 626 1.87 31.13 -35.00
CA GLY A 626 1.52 29.70 -34.92
C GLY A 626 1.09 29.11 -36.26
N VAL A 627 0.35 27.95 -36.16
CA VAL A 627 -0.25 27.28 -37.35
C VAL A 627 -1.62 27.82 -37.67
N ALA A 628 -2.24 28.56 -36.77
CA ALA A 628 -3.46 29.31 -36.97
C ALA A 628 -3.52 30.51 -36.03
N PHE A 629 -3.93 31.62 -36.57
CA PHE A 629 -4.19 32.84 -35.85
C PHE A 629 -5.50 33.48 -36.36
N TRP A 630 -6.42 33.67 -35.44
CA TRP A 630 -7.70 34.36 -35.69
C TRP A 630 -7.84 35.58 -34.76
N PRO A 631 -7.56 36.79 -35.27
CA PRO A 631 -7.63 37.98 -34.44
C PRO A 631 -9.06 38.32 -34.00
N LEU A 632 -10.08 37.79 -34.70
CA LEU A 632 -11.51 38.02 -34.45
C LEU A 632 -11.93 39.52 -34.49
N ASP A 633 -11.13 40.36 -35.16
CA ASP A 633 -11.32 41.80 -35.29
C ASP A 633 -12.22 42.09 -36.48
N GLY A 634 -13.54 42.02 -36.27
CA GLY A 634 -14.57 42.29 -37.30
C GLY A 634 -14.66 41.26 -38.42
N SER A 635 -13.93 40.12 -38.29
CA SER A 635 -13.95 39.02 -39.23
C SER A 635 -13.70 37.67 -38.51
N TYR A 636 -14.43 36.65 -38.89
CA TYR A 636 -14.17 35.27 -38.43
C TYR A 636 -12.99 34.58 -39.14
N GLY A 637 -12.42 35.22 -40.15
CA GLY A 637 -11.34 34.66 -40.96
C GLY A 637 -11.80 33.38 -41.69
N THR A 638 -11.09 32.25 -41.41
CA THR A 638 -11.42 30.95 -42.01
C THR A 638 -12.42 30.13 -41.17
N LEU A 639 -12.93 30.69 -40.08
CA LEU A 639 -13.88 30.00 -39.20
C LEU A 639 -15.32 30.19 -39.71
N THR A 640 -16.12 29.15 -39.55
CA THR A 640 -17.55 29.18 -39.86
C THR A 640 -18.34 29.52 -38.58
N PRO A 641 -19.08 30.64 -38.54
CA PRO A 641 -19.92 30.96 -37.39
C PRO A 641 -21.16 30.07 -37.39
N VAL A 642 -21.50 29.52 -36.22
CA VAL A 642 -22.66 28.69 -35.97
C VAL A 642 -23.58 29.41 -34.99
N ASN A 643 -24.88 29.49 -35.32
CA ASN A 643 -25.93 30.15 -34.57
C ASN A 643 -25.70 31.65 -34.32
N GLY A 644 -24.89 32.31 -35.18
CA GLY A 644 -24.79 33.77 -35.27
C GLY A 644 -24.12 34.47 -34.09
N PRO A 645 -22.92 34.07 -33.63
CA PRO A 645 -22.16 34.87 -32.68
C PRO A 645 -21.86 36.26 -33.26
N SER A 646 -21.72 37.28 -32.41
CA SER A 646 -21.64 38.69 -32.84
C SER A 646 -20.31 39.32 -32.43
N PHE A 647 -19.89 40.37 -33.19
CA PHE A 647 -18.73 41.16 -32.82
C PHE A 647 -19.08 42.26 -31.81
N VAL A 648 -18.23 42.38 -30.78
CA VAL A 648 -18.33 43.40 -29.71
C VAL A 648 -16.93 43.97 -29.44
N PRO A 649 -16.79 45.06 -28.68
CA PRO A 649 -15.45 45.52 -28.27
C PRO A 649 -14.65 44.42 -27.60
N GLY A 650 -13.48 44.09 -28.16
CA GLY A 650 -12.58 43.05 -27.72
C GLY A 650 -11.53 43.51 -26.71
N HIS A 651 -10.54 42.66 -26.44
CA HIS A 651 -9.31 43.02 -25.76
C HIS A 651 -8.46 43.92 -26.68
N LYS A 652 -8.43 43.57 -27.98
CA LYS A 652 -7.73 44.32 -29.00
C LYS A 652 -8.68 44.46 -30.20
N GLY A 653 -9.16 45.69 -30.45
CA GLY A 653 -10.15 45.97 -31.52
C GLY A 653 -11.51 45.37 -31.18
N GLN A 654 -11.97 44.38 -31.97
CA GLN A 654 -13.21 43.64 -31.71
C GLN A 654 -12.89 42.21 -31.29
N GLY A 655 -13.82 41.57 -30.57
CA GLY A 655 -13.84 40.18 -30.24
C GLY A 655 -15.21 39.57 -30.53
N VAL A 656 -15.36 38.27 -30.39
CA VAL A 656 -16.60 37.55 -30.66
C VAL A 656 -17.31 37.18 -29.36
N LEU A 657 -18.55 37.63 -29.23
CA LEU A 657 -19.45 37.31 -28.12
C LEU A 657 -20.24 36.03 -28.42
N PHE A 658 -20.30 35.15 -27.43
CA PHE A 658 -21.02 33.87 -27.42
C PHE A 658 -22.11 33.91 -26.35
N ASP A 659 -23.21 33.17 -26.56
CA ASP A 659 -24.45 33.22 -25.77
C ASP A 659 -24.51 32.21 -24.59
N GLY A 660 -23.47 31.42 -24.38
CA GLY A 660 -23.44 30.38 -23.33
C GLY A 660 -24.37 29.18 -23.59
N SER A 661 -24.99 29.08 -24.77
CA SER A 661 -26.01 28.05 -25.00
C SER A 661 -25.91 27.32 -26.34
N SER A 662 -25.49 27.98 -27.41
CA SER A 662 -25.57 27.40 -28.77
C SER A 662 -24.54 27.93 -29.77
N GLN A 663 -23.92 29.06 -29.51
CA GLN A 663 -23.06 29.78 -30.43
C GLN A 663 -21.61 29.29 -30.34
N TYR A 664 -20.96 29.12 -31.49
CA TYR A 664 -19.54 28.76 -31.59
C TYR A 664 -18.97 29.04 -32.97
N LEU A 665 -17.64 28.96 -33.11
CA LEU A 665 -16.96 29.06 -34.40
C LEU A 665 -16.32 27.69 -34.71
N ASP A 666 -16.42 27.23 -35.97
CA ASP A 666 -15.92 25.92 -36.42
C ASP A 666 -14.83 26.12 -37.50
N ALA A 667 -13.65 25.51 -37.30
CA ALA A 667 -12.56 25.54 -38.28
C ALA A 667 -12.78 24.58 -39.47
N GLY A 668 -13.79 23.70 -39.40
CA GLY A 668 -14.12 22.72 -40.44
C GLY A 668 -13.09 21.58 -40.58
N ARG A 669 -12.07 21.54 -39.74
CA ARG A 669 -10.99 20.54 -39.74
C ARG A 669 -10.28 20.52 -38.40
N PRO A 670 -9.54 19.43 -38.10
CA PRO A 670 -8.56 19.48 -37.03
C PRO A 670 -7.39 20.40 -37.45
N VAL A 671 -7.01 21.32 -36.55
CA VAL A 671 -5.89 22.25 -36.79
C VAL A 671 -4.61 21.73 -36.11
N LEU A 672 -4.76 21.11 -34.96
CA LEU A 672 -3.64 20.56 -34.17
C LEU A 672 -3.59 19.03 -34.29
N ASN A 673 -2.37 18.49 -34.29
CA ASN A 673 -2.16 17.06 -34.04
C ASN A 673 -2.07 16.82 -32.53
N THR A 674 -3.16 16.41 -31.91
CA THR A 674 -3.25 16.19 -30.45
C THR A 674 -2.39 15.05 -29.94
N ALA A 675 -1.92 14.15 -30.83
CA ALA A 675 -0.92 13.12 -30.47
C ALA A 675 0.50 13.65 -30.29
N SER A 676 0.76 14.93 -30.63
CA SER A 676 2.06 15.60 -30.54
C SER A 676 2.00 16.76 -29.53
N ASP A 677 3.09 17.54 -29.49
CA ASP A 677 3.12 18.81 -28.76
C ASP A 677 2.20 19.84 -29.42
N TYR A 678 1.51 20.61 -28.60
CA TYR A 678 0.70 21.74 -29.07
C TYR A 678 0.52 22.81 -28.01
N SER A 679 0.10 23.98 -28.42
CA SER A 679 -0.36 25.05 -27.53
C SER A 679 -1.57 25.74 -28.12
N ALA A 680 -2.49 26.18 -27.26
CA ALA A 680 -3.67 26.93 -27.62
C ALA A 680 -3.75 28.20 -26.75
N ALA A 681 -3.96 29.37 -27.36
CA ALA A 681 -3.99 30.63 -26.63
C ALA A 681 -5.20 31.46 -27.06
N ALA A 682 -5.76 32.22 -26.13
CA ALA A 682 -6.82 33.21 -26.38
C ALA A 682 -6.87 34.24 -25.26
N TRP A 683 -7.33 35.43 -25.62
CA TRP A 683 -7.91 36.37 -24.66
C TRP A 683 -9.39 36.01 -24.46
N VAL A 684 -9.83 35.94 -23.19
CA VAL A 684 -11.22 35.62 -22.83
C VAL A 684 -11.73 36.55 -21.74
N LYS A 685 -12.99 36.89 -21.85
CA LYS A 685 -13.76 37.61 -20.80
C LYS A 685 -15.05 36.83 -20.59
N LEU A 686 -15.18 36.20 -19.43
CA LEU A 686 -16.39 35.49 -19.04
C LEU A 686 -17.46 36.48 -18.57
N ASP A 687 -18.70 36.34 -19.02
CA ASP A 687 -19.84 37.14 -18.51
C ASP A 687 -20.33 36.55 -17.17
N LYS A 688 -20.11 35.27 -16.95
CA LYS A 688 -20.41 34.56 -15.67
C LYS A 688 -19.30 33.60 -15.28
N ALA A 689 -19.09 33.44 -13.99
CA ALA A 689 -18.18 32.44 -13.38
C ALA A 689 -18.92 31.71 -12.25
N ASP A 690 -20.01 31.01 -12.61
CA ASP A 690 -21.09 30.57 -11.73
C ASP A 690 -21.17 29.05 -11.51
N GLY A 691 -20.16 28.32 -11.84
CA GLY A 691 -20.12 26.84 -11.65
C GLY A 691 -20.55 26.03 -12.88
N ALA A 692 -20.98 26.66 -13.99
CA ALA A 692 -21.10 25.97 -15.27
C ALA A 692 -19.73 25.86 -15.97
N PHE A 693 -19.45 24.76 -16.66
CA PHE A 693 -18.28 24.65 -17.52
C PHE A 693 -18.44 25.56 -18.76
N GLN A 694 -17.36 26.19 -19.19
CA GLN A 694 -17.32 27.04 -20.38
C GLN A 694 -16.03 26.83 -21.15
N THR A 695 -16.11 26.35 -22.37
CA THR A 695 -14.94 26.04 -23.19
C THR A 695 -14.63 27.16 -24.16
N ILE A 696 -13.42 27.69 -24.10
CA ILE A 696 -12.92 28.74 -24.97
C ILE A 696 -12.45 28.15 -26.31
N ILE A 697 -11.55 27.18 -26.24
CA ILE A 697 -11.01 26.47 -27.39
C ILE A 697 -11.02 24.98 -27.10
N SER A 698 -11.42 24.19 -28.07
CA SER A 698 -11.30 22.75 -28.06
C SER A 698 -11.05 22.16 -29.43
N GLN A 699 -10.73 20.90 -29.49
CA GLN A 699 -10.70 20.11 -30.72
C GLN A 699 -11.49 18.83 -30.49
N ASP A 700 -12.50 18.59 -31.34
CA ASP A 700 -13.39 17.46 -31.21
C ASP A 700 -12.64 16.12 -31.43
N GLY A 701 -12.79 15.19 -30.50
CA GLY A 701 -12.42 13.80 -30.66
C GLY A 701 -13.64 12.92 -30.98
N ALA A 702 -13.50 11.61 -30.89
CA ALA A 702 -14.58 10.65 -31.19
C ALA A 702 -15.77 10.86 -30.26
N SER A 703 -15.59 10.77 -28.94
CA SER A 703 -16.64 10.94 -27.94
C SER A 703 -16.50 12.23 -27.14
N ASN A 704 -15.25 12.63 -26.83
CA ASN A 704 -14.96 13.84 -26.08
C ASN A 704 -14.02 14.72 -26.89
N SER A 705 -13.93 16.01 -26.59
CA SER A 705 -12.85 16.82 -27.13
C SER A 705 -11.50 16.27 -26.74
N ASP A 706 -10.53 16.29 -27.67
CA ASP A 706 -9.15 15.87 -27.44
C ASP A 706 -8.45 16.77 -26.41
N PHE A 707 -8.83 18.06 -26.38
CA PHE A 707 -8.46 18.98 -25.30
C PHE A 707 -9.52 20.06 -25.09
N PHE A 708 -9.48 20.68 -23.92
CA PHE A 708 -10.31 21.84 -23.54
C PHE A 708 -9.40 22.91 -22.92
N LEU A 709 -9.34 24.08 -23.50
CA LEU A 709 -8.95 25.31 -22.80
C LEU A 709 -10.22 25.95 -22.30
N GLN A 710 -10.48 25.94 -20.97
CA GLN A 710 -11.81 26.15 -20.44
C GLN A 710 -11.80 26.81 -19.06
N TYR A 711 -12.98 27.32 -18.67
CA TYR A 711 -13.35 27.50 -17.27
C TYR A 711 -14.00 26.22 -16.77
N SER A 712 -13.43 25.63 -15.71
CA SER A 712 -13.98 24.46 -15.04
C SER A 712 -15.05 24.91 -14.04
N GLY A 713 -16.28 24.54 -14.26
CA GLY A 713 -17.37 24.86 -13.35
C GLY A 713 -17.25 24.17 -12.00
N ALA A 714 -16.77 22.91 -12.01
CA ALA A 714 -16.56 22.15 -10.78
C ALA A 714 -15.48 22.76 -9.86
N ASP A 715 -14.39 23.26 -10.45
CA ASP A 715 -13.27 23.85 -9.69
C ASP A 715 -13.40 25.37 -9.54
N GLN A 716 -14.30 25.98 -10.31
CA GLN A 716 -14.47 27.44 -10.46
C GLN A 716 -13.16 28.15 -10.82
N LYS A 717 -12.38 27.57 -11.73
CA LYS A 717 -11.05 28.03 -12.14
C LYS A 717 -10.84 27.80 -13.63
N PHE A 718 -9.90 28.52 -14.24
CA PHE A 718 -9.43 28.17 -15.57
C PHE A 718 -8.66 26.87 -15.57
N ALA A 719 -8.75 26.13 -16.67
CA ALA A 719 -8.10 24.83 -16.85
C ALA A 719 -7.64 24.61 -18.29
N MET A 720 -6.51 23.93 -18.43
CA MET A 720 -6.17 23.17 -19.62
C MET A 720 -6.37 21.69 -19.32
N SER A 721 -7.21 21.01 -20.09
CA SER A 721 -7.60 19.63 -19.77
C SER A 721 -7.85 18.76 -20.99
N PHE A 722 -7.82 17.46 -20.79
CA PHE A 722 -8.50 16.44 -21.58
C PHE A 722 -9.12 15.41 -20.62
N ALA A 723 -9.89 14.44 -21.13
CA ALA A 723 -10.62 13.51 -20.27
C ALA A 723 -9.67 12.83 -19.25
N GLY A 724 -9.96 13.04 -17.95
CA GLY A 724 -9.17 12.48 -16.83
C GLY A 724 -7.96 13.29 -16.39
N VAL A 725 -7.55 14.35 -17.11
CA VAL A 725 -6.38 15.16 -16.76
C VAL A 725 -6.72 16.66 -16.82
N ARG A 726 -6.32 17.42 -15.80
CA ARG A 726 -6.62 18.84 -15.71
C ARG A 726 -5.53 19.63 -15.00
N ALA A 727 -4.87 20.56 -15.74
CA ALA A 727 -4.00 21.59 -15.18
C ALA A 727 -4.85 22.80 -14.80
N LEU A 728 -5.01 23.06 -13.49
CA LEU A 728 -5.91 24.08 -12.92
C LEU A 728 -5.14 25.34 -12.55
N ALA A 729 -5.75 26.50 -12.78
CA ALA A 729 -5.26 27.77 -12.26
C ALA A 729 -5.29 27.78 -10.71
N SER A 730 -4.38 28.53 -10.10
CA SER A 730 -4.32 28.71 -8.64
C SER A 730 -5.45 29.58 -8.10
N VAL A 731 -5.96 30.52 -8.88
CA VAL A 731 -6.98 31.50 -8.48
C VAL A 731 -8.25 31.40 -9.32
N LYS A 732 -9.37 31.87 -8.75
CA LYS A 732 -10.66 31.99 -9.44
C LYS A 732 -10.68 33.24 -10.32
N PRO A 733 -11.24 33.18 -11.57
CA PRO A 733 -11.45 34.37 -12.37
C PRO A 733 -12.59 35.22 -11.84
N THR A 734 -12.55 36.51 -12.17
CA THR A 734 -13.65 37.47 -11.95
C THR A 734 -14.39 37.66 -13.26
N ALA A 735 -15.73 37.54 -13.25
CA ALA A 735 -16.55 37.79 -14.39
C ALA A 735 -16.39 39.25 -14.85
N GLY A 736 -16.45 39.47 -16.16
CA GLY A 736 -16.25 40.78 -16.79
C GLY A 736 -14.81 41.27 -16.94
N GLN A 737 -13.81 40.53 -16.41
CA GLN A 737 -12.39 40.82 -16.54
C GLN A 737 -11.78 40.04 -17.69
N TRP A 738 -10.85 40.65 -18.44
CA TRP A 738 -10.05 39.98 -19.47
C TRP A 738 -8.91 39.17 -18.86
N TYR A 739 -8.69 37.96 -19.40
CA TYR A 739 -7.59 37.07 -19.08
C TYR A 739 -6.95 36.52 -20.35
N HIS A 740 -5.65 36.47 -20.39
CA HIS A 740 -4.92 35.76 -21.43
C HIS A 740 -4.65 34.35 -20.97
N LEU A 741 -5.19 33.34 -21.67
CA LEU A 741 -4.99 31.92 -21.35
C LEU A 741 -4.09 31.26 -22.38
N VAL A 742 -3.12 30.46 -21.92
CA VAL A 742 -2.35 29.57 -22.79
C VAL A 742 -2.32 28.17 -22.17
N GLY A 743 -2.90 27.22 -22.88
CA GLY A 743 -2.77 25.80 -22.58
C GLY A 743 -1.66 25.17 -23.41
N VAL A 744 -0.78 24.41 -22.80
CA VAL A 744 0.36 23.74 -23.42
C VAL A 744 0.33 22.25 -23.16
N ARG A 745 0.44 21.45 -24.21
CA ARG A 745 0.74 20.03 -24.17
C ARG A 745 2.20 19.83 -24.51
N ASP A 746 2.98 19.24 -23.58
CA ASP A 746 4.39 18.91 -23.75
C ASP A 746 4.54 17.40 -23.61
N THR A 747 4.62 16.68 -24.72
CA THR A 747 4.68 15.22 -24.73
C THR A 747 6.04 14.69 -24.30
N VAL A 748 7.09 15.47 -24.46
CA VAL A 748 8.45 15.10 -24.03
C VAL A 748 8.54 15.12 -22.51
N LYS A 749 7.97 16.14 -21.87
CA LYS A 749 7.88 16.24 -20.41
C LYS A 749 6.72 15.42 -19.82
N GLY A 750 5.73 15.02 -20.65
CA GLY A 750 4.53 14.36 -20.19
C GLY A 750 3.63 15.26 -19.35
N GLU A 751 3.48 16.54 -19.74
CA GLU A 751 2.80 17.56 -18.96
C GLU A 751 1.72 18.29 -19.76
N LEU A 752 0.63 18.67 -19.06
CA LEU A 752 -0.18 19.83 -19.39
C LEU A 752 0.25 21.01 -18.53
N ARG A 753 0.31 22.18 -19.13
CA ARG A 753 0.57 23.45 -18.43
C ARG A 753 -0.49 24.46 -18.81
N LEU A 754 -0.97 25.20 -17.82
CA LEU A 754 -1.84 26.35 -18.00
C LEU A 754 -1.11 27.62 -17.56
N TYR A 755 -1.11 28.62 -18.43
CA TYR A 755 -0.65 29.96 -18.12
C TYR A 755 -1.84 30.91 -18.12
N VAL A 756 -1.85 31.84 -17.18
CA VAL A 756 -2.81 32.93 -17.08
C VAL A 756 -2.02 34.23 -17.03
N ASP A 757 -2.34 35.19 -17.92
CA ASP A 757 -1.68 36.46 -18.01
C ASP A 757 -0.14 36.37 -18.07
N GLY A 758 0.35 35.45 -18.91
CA GLY A 758 1.78 35.20 -19.14
C GLY A 758 2.49 34.42 -18.03
N THR A 759 1.81 34.07 -16.91
CA THR A 759 2.41 33.40 -15.76
C THR A 759 1.90 31.95 -15.63
N LEU A 760 2.79 31.01 -15.32
CA LEU A 760 2.41 29.62 -15.09
C LEU A 760 1.44 29.54 -13.88
N ALA A 761 0.22 29.10 -14.16
CA ALA A 761 -0.88 29.04 -13.19
C ALA A 761 -1.18 27.62 -12.70
N GLY A 762 -0.83 26.59 -13.49
CA GLY A 762 -1.04 25.20 -13.11
C GLY A 762 -0.36 24.22 -14.04
N THR A 763 -0.08 23.00 -13.50
CA THR A 763 0.48 21.87 -14.24
C THR A 763 -0.30 20.59 -13.88
N ALA A 764 -0.29 19.62 -14.79
CA ALA A 764 -0.78 18.27 -14.53
C ALA A 764 0.06 17.24 -15.29
N SER A 765 0.27 16.06 -14.70
CA SER A 765 0.88 14.94 -15.41
C SER A 765 -0.03 14.49 -16.55
N ALA A 766 0.55 14.37 -17.72
CA ALA A 766 -0.15 14.02 -18.97
C ALA A 766 0.74 13.15 -19.86
N CYS A 767 1.37 12.19 -19.25
CA CYS A 767 2.36 11.32 -19.88
C CYS A 767 1.76 10.29 -20.85
N MET A 768 0.47 9.93 -20.68
CA MET A 768 -0.19 8.95 -21.54
C MET A 768 -0.34 9.52 -22.98
N PRO A 769 -0.11 8.68 -24.01
CA PRO A 769 -0.29 9.11 -25.38
C PRO A 769 -1.77 9.37 -25.67
N GLN A 770 -2.02 10.41 -26.47
CA GLN A 770 -3.35 10.68 -27.02
C GLN A 770 -3.47 10.10 -28.46
N ALA A 771 -4.68 9.83 -28.87
CA ALA A 771 -4.98 9.43 -30.25
C ALA A 771 -4.74 10.59 -31.22
N ALA A 772 -4.53 10.25 -32.50
CA ALA A 772 -4.54 11.24 -33.56
C ALA A 772 -5.94 11.91 -33.64
N PRO A 773 -6.00 13.21 -34.00
CA PRO A 773 -7.26 13.97 -34.01
C PRO A 773 -8.24 13.44 -35.06
N THR A 774 -9.52 13.45 -34.71
CA THR A 774 -10.58 12.92 -35.60
C THR A 774 -11.65 13.96 -35.95
N GLY A 775 -11.70 15.10 -35.25
CA GLY A 775 -12.73 16.10 -35.40
C GLY A 775 -12.22 17.55 -35.48
N ASN A 776 -13.13 18.49 -35.66
CA ASN A 776 -12.82 19.87 -35.93
C ASN A 776 -12.29 20.60 -34.69
N THR A 777 -11.45 21.60 -34.92
CA THR A 777 -11.12 22.61 -33.92
C THR A 777 -12.28 23.59 -33.83
N VAL A 778 -12.72 23.92 -32.60
CA VAL A 778 -13.85 24.82 -32.34
C VAL A 778 -13.51 25.85 -31.25
N ILE A 779 -14.13 27.02 -31.37
CA ILE A 779 -14.03 28.12 -30.40
C ILE A 779 -15.42 28.37 -29.84
N GLY A 780 -15.55 28.41 -28.50
CA GLY A 780 -16.81 28.71 -27.82
C GLY A 780 -17.62 27.49 -27.38
N ARG A 781 -17.14 26.24 -27.52
CA ARG A 781 -17.76 25.05 -26.96
C ARG A 781 -16.81 23.89 -26.82
N GLY A 782 -17.19 22.88 -26.07
CA GLY A 782 -16.57 21.56 -25.99
C GLY A 782 -17.46 20.46 -26.56
N LYS A 783 -16.98 19.20 -26.47
CA LYS A 783 -17.72 17.97 -26.77
C LYS A 783 -17.50 16.97 -25.65
N TYR A 784 -18.55 16.35 -25.11
CA TYR A 784 -18.47 15.32 -24.09
C TYR A 784 -19.59 14.30 -24.23
N GLY A 785 -19.28 13.00 -24.10
CA GLY A 785 -20.24 11.92 -24.32
C GLY A 785 -20.89 11.92 -25.70
N GLY A 786 -20.17 12.40 -26.73
CA GLY A 786 -20.67 12.53 -28.10
C GLY A 786 -21.44 13.78 -28.39
N ASN A 787 -21.77 14.60 -27.40
CA ASN A 787 -22.62 15.78 -27.53
C ASN A 787 -21.82 17.09 -27.42
N PRO A 788 -22.18 18.16 -28.18
CA PRO A 788 -21.71 19.52 -27.92
C PRO A 788 -22.14 19.96 -26.51
N VAL A 789 -21.18 20.53 -25.74
CA VAL A 789 -21.40 20.95 -24.34
C VAL A 789 -20.55 22.19 -24.02
N ASP A 790 -20.72 22.73 -22.82
CA ASP A 790 -19.84 23.72 -22.19
C ASP A 790 -19.66 24.97 -23.06
N TYR A 791 -20.76 25.50 -23.54
CA TYR A 791 -20.78 26.72 -24.37
C TYR A 791 -20.27 27.94 -23.60
N LEU A 792 -19.43 28.74 -24.24
CA LEU A 792 -18.88 29.98 -23.68
C LEU A 792 -19.95 31.03 -23.52
N ASP A 793 -20.13 31.57 -22.30
CA ASP A 793 -20.89 32.77 -22.00
C ASP A 793 -19.93 33.94 -21.80
N GLY A 794 -19.61 34.64 -22.88
CA GLY A 794 -18.58 35.68 -22.84
C GLY A 794 -17.91 35.94 -24.18
N VAL A 795 -16.80 36.63 -24.16
CA VAL A 795 -16.08 37.11 -25.35
C VAL A 795 -14.75 36.42 -25.49
N ALA A 796 -14.44 35.93 -26.70
CA ALA A 796 -13.09 35.45 -27.06
C ALA A 796 -12.48 36.39 -28.11
N ASP A 797 -11.16 36.54 -28.02
CA ASP A 797 -10.36 37.44 -28.87
C ASP A 797 -8.93 36.88 -29.03
N GLN A 798 -8.25 37.29 -30.13
CA GLN A 798 -6.84 36.93 -30.40
C GLN A 798 -6.53 35.45 -30.21
N VAL A 799 -7.18 34.54 -30.94
CA VAL A 799 -7.05 33.11 -30.81
C VAL A 799 -5.85 32.57 -31.61
N HIS A 800 -4.92 31.91 -30.96
CA HIS A 800 -3.71 31.31 -31.58
C HIS A 800 -3.63 29.81 -31.29
N LEU A 801 -3.18 29.05 -32.28
CA LEU A 801 -2.83 27.63 -32.14
C LEU A 801 -1.41 27.36 -32.65
N TYR A 802 -0.68 26.52 -31.90
CA TYR A 802 0.72 26.16 -32.18
C TYR A 802 0.86 24.64 -32.20
N ASP A 803 1.57 24.11 -33.19
CA ASP A 803 1.93 22.70 -33.34
C ASP A 803 3.20 22.33 -32.54
N ARG A 804 3.45 23.03 -31.46
CA ARG A 804 4.57 22.85 -30.54
C ARG A 804 4.24 23.31 -29.12
N ALA A 805 5.00 22.83 -28.15
CA ALA A 805 4.94 23.31 -26.79
C ALA A 805 5.65 24.68 -26.70
N LEU A 806 4.92 25.75 -26.40
CA LEU A 806 5.50 27.06 -26.17
C LEU A 806 6.31 27.09 -24.89
N SER A 807 7.44 27.80 -24.92
CA SER A 807 8.24 28.13 -23.73
C SER A 807 7.59 29.26 -22.92
N ALA A 808 7.93 29.34 -21.62
CA ALA A 808 7.45 30.42 -20.75
C ALA A 808 7.81 31.81 -21.29
N THR A 809 8.99 31.97 -21.92
CA THR A 809 9.44 33.24 -22.52
C THR A 809 8.57 33.63 -23.72
N GLU A 810 8.24 32.70 -24.59
CA GLU A 810 7.34 32.94 -25.73
C GLU A 810 5.93 33.32 -25.31
N ILE A 811 5.43 32.66 -24.25
CA ILE A 811 4.12 32.96 -23.67
C ILE A 811 4.08 34.36 -23.04
N GLN A 812 5.14 34.77 -22.37
CA GLN A 812 5.26 36.13 -21.87
C GLN A 812 5.32 37.17 -23.01
N GLN A 813 6.04 36.86 -24.11
CA GLN A 813 6.07 37.71 -25.29
C GLN A 813 4.71 37.81 -25.95
N LEU A 814 3.97 36.73 -26.07
CA LEU A 814 2.62 36.70 -26.63
C LEU A 814 1.68 37.55 -25.77
N TYR A 815 1.67 37.37 -24.46
CA TYR A 815 0.90 38.21 -23.53
C TYR A 815 1.25 39.68 -23.62
N ALA A 816 2.56 40.02 -23.62
CA ALA A 816 3.00 41.42 -23.69
C ALA A 816 2.66 42.10 -25.03
N SER A 817 2.50 41.35 -26.11
CA SER A 817 2.09 41.87 -27.42
C SER A 817 0.59 42.23 -27.50
N GLY A 818 -0.18 41.76 -26.53
CA GLY A 818 -1.62 41.85 -26.51
C GLY A 818 -2.31 40.97 -27.56
N ASN A 819 -1.58 40.03 -28.12
CA ASN A 819 -2.09 39.10 -29.14
C ASN A 819 -2.53 37.80 -28.49
#